data_036a71c8212263ef6398339109604295
#
_entry.id   036a71c8212263ef6398339109604295
#
_cell.length_a   1.000
_cell.length_b   1.000
_cell.length_c   1.000
_cell.angle_alpha   90.00
_cell.angle_beta   90.00
_cell.angle_gamma   90.00
#
_symmetry.space_group_name_H-M   'P 1'
#
loop_
_entity.id
_entity.type
_entity.pdbx_description
1 polymer ?
#
loop_
_entity_poly.entity_id
_entity_poly.type
_entity_poly.pdbx_seq_one_letter_code
_entity_poly.pdbx_strand_id
1 'polypeptide(L)'
;EVIKDPYELAKLGPLAANGAIWIVTRDGYRGGPNVTVDASLTASMASNGDVRMTNANDERNFRAGFYPEGTDLDRYLPAYLKDRTDPMFFGVPGWAEDYYNTPQLQYNVNASVAGGKGIANYLFAIGTATNEGMADNTDYSKYNIDFYLNMMPVKGLTVSTILQATKVSRSRNNTLRDRYAEMEYFPSLSTPLPPTQSGSDTYLSYLDDSKDDNDNIALNGSLALNYLWRALRAGVSVKFDYETDVRNAFWPTTVIESMNFTSNYSAYNRRFIGDFYLGYDIDFTKGHKLSFDLKGAMEEDRFHYNYTRGYDGNDDMHKSTSGGGYKVTNFLDQEVLHFMNSSLNVGYRWRDYLSAGVMFRYDGVTSVHPNHKWLFTPAANLNWNLKHSLMENVSWISDLALFGSWARIGRYLPSDRYGMGPQSTSENIGWSGSWISGSYNQYATATRPYTFGWIGFGVEWPYADKAEWGIRSKWLKNRLSADVSFYSNRDKNLLVKLPVAHEYGYDGQYKQGMEITNRGVELSLAGVLVNQPNDGWQWSVAANFAFNHNELSSLPDGLQQAETDGRLLKVGEAVDRFYVLENNGIYQSDAEVPVKDGRKMTVNGVELKAGDPKWVDKNGDNKITDEDKVLKGHSLPKYTGGFSTQLKFKRFDLGASFFFAAGQSAMNYRAYQQYDFTTLDKGDNLAGVKEIFFWQSGNVPMDYPRYNALSEVHPYRADQDLYLEKVSYLKLRSVTLGYSV
;
A
#
# COMPACT_ATOMS: atom_id res chain seq x y z
N GLU A 1 16.28 -5.69 10.06
CA GLU A 1 16.34 -6.96 9.33
C GLU A 1 14.99 -7.28 8.72
N VAL A 2 14.98 -7.79 7.48
CA VAL A 2 13.76 -8.29 6.83
C VAL A 2 13.75 -9.81 6.99
N ILE A 3 12.73 -10.33 7.67
CA ILE A 3 12.55 -11.76 7.91
C ILE A 3 11.67 -12.30 6.78
N LYS A 4 12.20 -13.27 6.03
CA LYS A 4 11.50 -13.98 4.94
C LYS A 4 11.44 -15.49 5.17
N ASP A 5 12.37 -16.04 5.96
CA ASP A 5 12.44 -17.46 6.28
C ASP A 5 11.12 -17.96 6.85
N PRO A 6 10.48 -18.98 6.24
CA PRO A 6 9.19 -19.50 6.67
C PRO A 6 9.12 -19.93 8.14
N TYR A 7 10.18 -20.55 8.65
CA TYR A 7 10.22 -21.01 10.04
C TYR A 7 10.29 -19.85 11.04
N GLU A 8 11.08 -18.81 10.73
CA GLU A 8 11.15 -17.60 11.56
C GLU A 8 9.84 -16.81 11.52
N LEU A 9 9.20 -16.71 10.35
CA LEU A 9 7.88 -16.08 10.21
C LEU A 9 6.81 -16.82 11.02
N ALA A 10 6.84 -18.16 11.02
CA ALA A 10 5.91 -18.96 11.78
C ALA A 10 6.02 -18.73 13.30
N LYS A 11 7.21 -18.40 13.81
CA LYS A 11 7.38 -18.01 15.23
C LYS A 11 6.63 -16.72 15.58
N LEU A 12 6.45 -15.81 14.60
CA LEU A 12 5.74 -14.57 14.77
C LEU A 12 4.22 -14.72 14.58
N GLY A 13 3.79 -15.75 13.85
CA GLY A 13 2.37 -16.10 13.66
C GLY A 13 1.70 -15.40 12.48
N PRO A 14 0.34 -15.34 12.47
CA PRO A 14 -0.45 -14.95 11.29
C PRO A 14 -0.16 -13.56 10.74
N LEU A 15 0.17 -12.58 11.58
CA LEU A 15 0.54 -11.23 11.13
C LEU A 15 1.80 -11.21 10.27
N ALA A 16 2.67 -12.20 10.42
CA ALA A 16 3.92 -12.33 9.66
C ALA A 16 3.76 -13.13 8.35
N ALA A 17 2.55 -13.52 7.97
CA ALA A 17 2.32 -14.34 6.77
C ALA A 17 2.88 -13.71 5.47
N ASN A 18 2.99 -12.39 5.41
CA ASN A 18 3.54 -11.65 4.26
C ASN A 18 5.01 -11.24 4.42
N GLY A 19 5.68 -11.66 5.49
CA GLY A 19 7.02 -11.22 5.87
C GLY A 19 6.99 -10.36 7.13
N ALA A 20 8.15 -10.12 7.72
CA ALA A 20 8.27 -9.25 8.89
C ALA A 20 9.51 -8.36 8.80
N ILE A 21 9.42 -7.18 9.38
CA ILE A 21 10.56 -6.27 9.57
C ILE A 21 10.89 -6.26 11.06
N TRP A 22 12.08 -6.73 11.37
CA TRP A 22 12.60 -6.74 12.74
C TRP A 22 13.43 -5.48 12.98
N ILE A 23 12.97 -4.61 13.88
CA ILE A 23 13.65 -3.37 14.24
C ILE A 23 14.23 -3.54 15.64
N VAL A 24 15.54 -3.36 15.77
CA VAL A 24 16.23 -3.33 17.05
C VAL A 24 16.52 -1.87 17.37
N THR A 25 15.93 -1.37 18.44
CA THR A 25 16.18 0.00 18.93
C THR A 25 17.47 0.06 19.74
N ARG A 26 17.99 1.25 19.93
CA ARG A 26 19.14 1.47 20.82
C ARG A 26 18.72 1.21 22.26
N ASP A 27 19.48 0.40 22.94
CA ASP A 27 19.36 0.18 24.39
C ASP A 27 20.24 1.18 25.15
N GLY A 28 19.94 1.39 26.43
CA GLY A 28 20.86 2.04 27.35
C GLY A 28 22.18 1.29 27.41
N TYR A 29 23.31 1.98 27.48
CA TYR A 29 24.61 1.34 27.61
C TYR A 29 25.15 1.40 29.03
N ARG A 30 26.06 0.48 29.40
CA ARG A 30 26.74 0.50 30.69
C ARG A 30 27.90 1.48 30.65
N GLY A 31 27.76 2.61 31.31
CA GLY A 31 28.74 3.67 31.38
C GLY A 31 28.18 4.93 32.03
N GLY A 32 28.98 5.97 32.15
CA GLY A 32 28.49 7.29 32.60
C GLY A 32 27.45 7.84 31.63
N PRO A 33 26.63 8.82 32.06
CA PRO A 33 25.62 9.42 31.18
C PRO A 33 26.25 9.95 29.89
N ASN A 34 25.69 9.57 28.75
CA ASN A 34 26.04 10.09 27.42
C ASN A 34 24.83 10.83 26.86
N VAL A 35 25.04 12.09 26.53
CA VAL A 35 24.03 12.93 25.90
C VAL A 35 24.32 12.98 24.40
N THR A 36 23.29 12.69 23.61
CA THR A 36 23.37 12.78 22.15
C THR A 36 22.29 13.73 21.69
N VAL A 37 22.65 14.68 20.83
CA VAL A 37 21.70 15.57 20.16
C VAL A 37 21.94 15.43 18.66
N ASP A 38 20.90 15.04 17.95
CA ASP A 38 20.89 14.93 16.49
C ASP A 38 19.90 15.97 15.94
N ALA A 39 20.37 16.83 15.04
CA ALA A 39 19.52 17.79 14.36
C ALA A 39 19.76 17.72 12.87
N SER A 40 18.68 17.77 12.09
CA SER A 40 18.73 17.85 10.63
C SER A 40 17.75 18.89 10.12
N LEU A 41 18.18 19.60 9.10
CA LEU A 41 17.38 20.53 8.32
C LEU A 41 17.41 20.08 6.86
N THR A 42 16.25 19.95 6.26
CA THR A 42 16.09 19.56 4.86
C THR A 42 15.27 20.62 4.15
N ALA A 43 15.73 21.08 3.00
CA ALA A 43 14.95 21.91 2.09
C ALA A 43 14.52 21.05 0.88
N SER A 44 13.26 21.08 0.56
CA SER A 44 12.70 20.37 -0.58
C SER A 44 12.06 21.36 -1.56
N MET A 45 12.21 21.09 -2.84
CA MET A 45 11.60 21.89 -3.90
C MET A 45 10.60 21.04 -4.66
N ALA A 46 9.41 21.57 -4.86
CA ALA A 46 8.44 20.97 -5.76
C ALA A 46 8.90 21.14 -7.21
N SER A 47 8.65 20.14 -8.03
CA SER A 47 8.88 20.22 -9.48
C SER A 47 7.58 19.91 -10.18
N ASN A 48 7.13 20.81 -11.04
CA ASN A 48 5.96 20.62 -11.89
C ASN A 48 6.22 19.64 -13.04
N GLY A 49 7.46 19.17 -13.20
CA GLY A 49 7.89 18.41 -14.36
C GLY A 49 7.77 19.26 -15.64
N ASP A 50 7.45 18.59 -16.75
CA ASP A 50 7.24 19.25 -18.06
C ASP A 50 5.76 19.58 -18.32
N VAL A 51 4.94 19.71 -17.28
CA VAL A 51 3.51 20.02 -17.44
C VAL A 51 3.37 21.47 -17.87
N ARG A 52 2.93 21.68 -19.12
CA ARG A 52 2.57 22.98 -19.66
C ARG A 52 1.04 23.11 -19.62
N MET A 53 0.57 24.18 -19.04
CA MET A 53 -0.87 24.48 -19.01
C MET A 53 -1.26 25.25 -20.25
N THR A 54 -2.49 25.05 -20.73
CA THR A 54 -3.05 25.78 -21.86
C THR A 54 -3.91 26.95 -21.38
N ASN A 55 -4.07 27.98 -22.19
CA ASN A 55 -5.03 29.05 -21.95
C ASN A 55 -6.43 28.70 -22.52
N ALA A 56 -7.46 29.45 -22.14
CA ALA A 56 -8.83 29.14 -22.53
C ALA A 56 -9.06 29.21 -24.04
N ASN A 57 -8.36 30.09 -24.73
CA ASN A 57 -8.51 30.22 -26.20
C ASN A 57 -7.94 29.00 -26.94
N ASP A 58 -6.76 28.53 -26.51
CA ASP A 58 -6.14 27.34 -27.09
C ASP A 58 -6.94 26.07 -26.72
N GLU A 59 -7.43 25.99 -25.48
CA GLU A 59 -8.29 24.89 -25.05
C GLU A 59 -9.61 24.86 -25.84
N ARG A 60 -10.24 25.99 -26.07
CA ARG A 60 -11.45 26.09 -26.92
C ARG A 60 -11.17 25.59 -28.33
N ASN A 61 -10.07 26.03 -28.93
CA ASN A 61 -9.70 25.62 -30.28
C ASN A 61 -9.40 24.12 -30.35
N PHE A 62 -8.75 23.58 -29.35
CA PHE A 62 -8.47 22.17 -29.24
C PHE A 62 -9.75 21.34 -29.12
N ARG A 63 -10.67 21.72 -28.21
CA ARG A 63 -11.97 21.04 -28.06
C ARG A 63 -12.87 21.18 -29.27
N ALA A 64 -12.79 22.26 -30.01
CA ALA A 64 -13.55 22.44 -31.25
C ALA A 64 -13.32 21.30 -32.26
N GLY A 65 -12.10 20.76 -32.30
CA GLY A 65 -11.77 19.61 -33.15
C GLY A 65 -12.49 18.30 -32.81
N PHE A 66 -13.16 18.22 -31.68
CA PHE A 66 -13.90 17.02 -31.24
C PHE A 66 -15.35 16.99 -31.71
N TYR A 67 -15.83 18.09 -32.28
CA TYR A 67 -17.20 18.22 -32.73
C TYR A 67 -17.25 18.25 -34.26
N PRO A 68 -18.35 17.75 -34.86
CA PRO A 68 -18.57 17.91 -36.30
C PRO A 68 -18.55 19.37 -36.72
N GLU A 69 -18.07 19.64 -37.93
CA GLU A 69 -18.10 20.98 -38.52
C GLU A 69 -19.53 21.59 -38.51
N GLY A 70 -19.65 22.83 -38.05
CA GLY A 70 -20.94 23.52 -37.93
C GLY A 70 -21.68 23.27 -36.60
N THR A 71 -21.08 22.53 -35.65
CA THR A 71 -21.67 22.36 -34.32
C THR A 71 -21.60 23.69 -33.55
N ASP A 72 -22.71 24.05 -32.89
CA ASP A 72 -22.75 25.17 -31.95
C ASP A 72 -22.00 24.74 -30.64
N LEU A 73 -20.73 25.13 -30.57
CA LEU A 73 -19.85 24.76 -29.45
C LEU A 73 -20.31 25.34 -28.11
N ASP A 74 -20.98 26.51 -28.13
CA ASP A 74 -21.42 27.18 -26.92
C ASP A 74 -22.52 26.42 -26.19
N ARG A 75 -23.11 25.42 -26.83
CA ARG A 75 -24.05 24.50 -26.19
C ARG A 75 -23.36 23.45 -25.29
N TYR A 76 -22.13 23.09 -25.62
CA TYR A 76 -21.44 21.92 -25.00
C TYR A 76 -20.25 22.29 -24.13
N LEU A 77 -19.58 23.40 -24.43
CA LEU A 77 -18.41 23.82 -23.70
C LEU A 77 -18.76 24.43 -22.34
N PRO A 78 -17.85 24.35 -21.34
CA PRO A 78 -17.99 25.04 -20.06
C PRO A 78 -18.12 26.57 -20.22
N ALA A 79 -18.73 27.23 -19.23
CA ALA A 79 -19.01 28.64 -19.26
C ALA A 79 -17.77 29.49 -19.55
N TYR A 80 -16.66 29.25 -18.90
CA TYR A 80 -15.41 30.00 -19.06
C TYR A 80 -14.76 29.87 -20.45
N LEU A 81 -15.12 28.84 -21.23
CA LEU A 81 -14.69 28.70 -22.63
C LEU A 81 -15.65 29.32 -23.62
N LYS A 82 -16.84 29.74 -23.20
CA LYS A 82 -17.88 30.37 -24.08
C LYS A 82 -17.77 31.85 -24.08
N ASP A 83 -17.71 32.47 -22.93
CA ASP A 83 -17.79 33.92 -22.74
C ASP A 83 -16.38 34.51 -22.59
N ARG A 84 -15.98 35.23 -23.67
CA ARG A 84 -14.70 35.94 -23.66
C ARG A 84 -14.67 37.15 -22.73
N THR A 85 -15.79 37.54 -22.13
CA THR A 85 -15.86 38.57 -21.10
C THR A 85 -15.73 37.99 -19.70
N ASP A 86 -15.82 36.67 -19.55
CA ASP A 86 -15.62 35.99 -18.29
C ASP A 86 -14.14 36.17 -17.83
N PRO A 87 -13.91 36.64 -16.62
CA PRO A 87 -12.55 36.77 -16.08
C PRO A 87 -11.73 35.47 -16.14
N MET A 88 -12.36 34.32 -16.01
CA MET A 88 -11.71 33.02 -16.09
C MET A 88 -11.26 32.66 -17.50
N PHE A 89 -11.86 33.22 -18.55
CA PHE A 89 -11.46 32.98 -19.93
C PHE A 89 -10.02 33.42 -20.20
N PHE A 90 -9.60 34.53 -19.62
CA PHE A 90 -8.26 35.09 -19.77
C PHE A 90 -7.30 34.62 -18.70
N GLY A 91 -7.78 33.82 -17.71
CA GLY A 91 -6.95 33.27 -16.66
C GLY A 91 -5.91 32.30 -17.24
N VAL A 92 -4.71 32.38 -16.72
CA VAL A 92 -3.65 31.40 -17.00
C VAL A 92 -3.55 30.50 -15.78
N PRO A 93 -3.58 29.17 -15.92
CA PRO A 93 -3.37 28.28 -14.80
C PRO A 93 -2.01 28.54 -14.15
N GLY A 94 -1.99 29.10 -12.97
CA GLY A 94 -0.77 29.45 -12.23
C GLY A 94 -0.65 28.80 -10.85
N TRP A 95 -1.51 27.82 -10.53
CA TRP A 95 -1.56 27.17 -9.23
C TRP A 95 -0.21 26.70 -8.70
N ALA A 96 0.68 26.28 -9.58
CA ALA A 96 1.96 25.73 -9.18
C ALA A 96 2.88 26.76 -8.50
N GLU A 97 2.78 28.03 -8.89
CA GLU A 97 3.58 29.12 -8.33
C GLU A 97 2.94 29.70 -7.07
N ASP A 98 1.60 29.80 -7.05
CA ASP A 98 0.87 30.46 -5.98
C ASP A 98 0.40 29.49 -4.88
N TYR A 99 0.22 28.21 -5.19
CA TYR A 99 -0.31 27.20 -4.27
C TYR A 99 0.76 26.33 -3.64
N TYR A 100 1.88 26.08 -4.33
CA TYR A 100 2.94 25.24 -3.78
C TYR A 100 4.04 26.05 -3.11
N ASN A 101 4.27 25.77 -1.84
CA ASN A 101 5.38 26.32 -1.08
C ASN A 101 6.72 25.78 -1.58
N THR A 102 7.62 26.67 -2.02
CA THR A 102 8.99 26.31 -2.41
C THR A 102 10.00 27.39 -1.98
N PRO A 103 11.11 27.05 -1.29
CA PRO A 103 11.43 25.73 -0.75
C PRO A 103 10.64 25.39 0.51
N GLN A 104 10.31 24.11 0.69
CA GLN A 104 9.76 23.60 1.95
C GLN A 104 10.87 23.28 2.92
N LEU A 105 10.67 23.64 4.17
CA LEU A 105 11.61 23.33 5.23
C LEU A 105 11.10 22.18 6.11
N GLN A 106 11.97 21.22 6.34
CA GLN A 106 11.73 20.13 7.28
C GLN A 106 12.84 20.15 8.31
N TYR A 107 12.48 20.12 9.57
CA TYR A 107 13.47 19.95 10.62
C TYR A 107 13.13 18.76 11.51
N ASN A 108 14.19 18.10 11.99
CA ASN A 108 14.09 17.00 12.91
C ASN A 108 15.17 17.22 13.99
N VAL A 109 14.73 17.24 15.24
CA VAL A 109 15.64 17.40 16.38
C VAL A 109 15.34 16.31 17.38
N ASN A 110 16.35 15.51 17.73
CA ASN A 110 16.26 14.48 18.75
C ASN A 110 17.34 14.70 19.79
N ALA A 111 16.98 14.60 21.04
CA ALA A 111 17.90 14.62 22.15
C ALA A 111 17.70 13.35 23.01
N SER A 112 18.79 12.72 23.39
CA SER A 112 18.73 11.53 24.23
C SER A 112 19.83 11.55 25.28
N VAL A 113 19.52 10.93 26.41
CA VAL A 113 20.48 10.60 27.46
C VAL A 113 20.43 9.11 27.73
N ALA A 114 21.56 8.45 27.60
CA ALA A 114 21.70 7.03 27.88
C ALA A 114 22.81 6.79 28.89
N GLY A 115 22.63 5.84 29.78
CA GLY A 115 23.65 5.51 30.77
C GLY A 115 23.27 4.29 31.58
N GLY A 116 24.15 3.89 32.48
CA GLY A 116 23.91 2.79 33.38
C GLY A 116 25.13 2.41 34.19
N LYS A 117 24.89 1.92 35.40
CA LYS A 117 25.95 1.43 36.29
C LYS A 117 25.44 0.24 37.09
N GLY A 118 26.26 -0.79 37.19
CA GLY A 118 25.94 -1.98 38.00
C GLY A 118 24.78 -2.78 37.41
N ILE A 119 23.63 -2.71 38.07
CA ILE A 119 22.46 -3.52 37.79
C ILE A 119 21.46 -2.94 36.80
N ALA A 120 21.60 -1.66 36.41
CA ALA A 120 20.62 -1.01 35.55
C ALA A 120 21.27 -0.19 34.44
N ASN A 121 20.60 -0.12 33.30
CA ASN A 121 20.86 0.80 32.20
C ASN A 121 19.56 1.42 31.72
N TYR A 122 19.65 2.64 31.23
CA TYR A 122 18.49 3.42 30.79
C TYR A 122 18.79 4.22 29.53
N LEU A 123 17.73 4.55 28.81
CA LEU A 123 17.70 5.54 27.74
C LEU A 123 16.44 6.37 27.93
N PHE A 124 16.61 7.68 27.90
CA PHE A 124 15.52 8.64 27.81
C PHE A 124 15.76 9.48 26.56
N ALA A 125 14.75 9.62 25.72
CA ALA A 125 14.82 10.42 24.50
C ALA A 125 13.57 11.29 24.34
N ILE A 126 13.77 12.47 23.76
CA ILE A 126 12.71 13.37 23.30
C ILE A 126 13.02 13.77 21.86
N GLY A 127 11.99 13.90 21.06
CA GLY A 127 12.16 14.28 19.66
C GLY A 127 11.02 15.14 19.14
N THR A 128 11.35 15.95 18.14
CA THR A 128 10.37 16.69 17.35
C THR A 128 10.75 16.62 15.88
N ALA A 129 9.76 16.44 15.02
CA ALA A 129 9.91 16.53 13.58
C ALA A 129 8.78 17.38 13.01
N THR A 130 9.09 18.29 12.13
CA THR A 130 8.13 19.15 11.45
C THR A 130 8.40 19.10 9.96
N ASN A 131 7.35 19.04 9.16
CA ASN A 131 7.40 19.09 7.73
C ASN A 131 6.29 20.04 7.25
N GLU A 132 6.68 21.17 6.70
CA GLU A 132 5.76 22.00 5.95
C GLU A 132 5.39 21.25 4.65
N GLY A 133 4.10 21.09 4.38
CA GLY A 133 3.64 20.39 3.19
C GLY A 133 3.93 21.17 1.91
N MET A 134 3.89 20.48 0.76
CA MET A 134 4.08 21.15 -0.55
C MET A 134 2.94 22.09 -0.90
N ALA A 135 1.75 21.78 -0.50
CA ALA A 135 0.59 22.63 -0.66
C ALA A 135 0.31 23.36 0.65
N ASP A 136 -0.28 24.54 0.57
CA ASP A 136 -0.71 25.29 1.74
C ASP A 136 -1.63 24.45 2.64
N ASN A 137 -1.51 24.67 3.95
CA ASN A 137 -2.28 23.96 4.98
C ASN A 137 -2.14 22.42 4.91
N THR A 138 -0.97 21.90 4.54
CA THR A 138 -0.68 20.44 4.54
C THR A 138 0.45 20.07 5.50
N ASP A 139 0.45 20.69 6.68
CA ASP A 139 1.51 20.57 7.65
C ASP A 139 1.52 19.23 8.39
N TYR A 140 2.69 18.85 8.84
CA TYR A 140 2.92 17.70 9.69
C TYR A 140 3.83 18.08 10.85
N SER A 141 3.43 17.75 12.05
CA SER A 141 4.29 17.84 13.24
C SER A 141 4.21 16.57 14.07
N LYS A 142 5.35 16.17 14.62
CA LYS A 142 5.48 15.01 15.49
C LYS A 142 6.29 15.37 16.72
N TYR A 143 5.81 14.93 17.87
CA TYR A 143 6.53 14.97 19.14
C TYR A 143 6.58 13.57 19.71
N ASN A 144 7.74 13.15 20.19
CA ASN A 144 7.89 11.85 20.83
C ASN A 144 8.70 11.93 22.13
N ILE A 145 8.33 11.07 23.07
CA ILE A 145 9.05 10.83 24.32
C ILE A 145 9.22 9.32 24.42
N ASP A 146 10.46 8.87 24.63
CA ASP A 146 10.81 7.47 24.75
C ASP A 146 11.60 7.22 26.04
N PHE A 147 11.21 6.20 26.78
CA PHE A 147 11.88 5.76 27.98
C PHE A 147 12.11 4.23 27.95
N TYR A 148 13.35 3.83 28.12
CA TYR A 148 13.79 2.44 28.19
C TYR A 148 14.56 2.21 29.48
N LEU A 149 14.23 1.15 30.19
CA LEU A 149 14.93 0.73 31.39
C LEU A 149 15.14 -0.76 31.36
N ASN A 150 16.40 -1.19 31.52
CA ASN A 150 16.75 -2.58 31.77
C ASN A 150 17.47 -2.67 33.11
N MET A 151 17.01 -3.55 34.00
CA MET A 151 17.67 -3.77 35.28
C MET A 151 17.76 -5.24 35.61
N MET A 152 18.82 -5.61 36.34
CA MET A 152 19.05 -6.93 36.94
C MET A 152 19.05 -6.82 38.48
N PRO A 153 17.86 -6.75 39.12
CA PRO A 153 17.81 -6.56 40.57
C PRO A 153 18.41 -7.70 41.36
N VAL A 154 18.34 -8.92 40.83
CA VAL A 154 18.99 -10.11 41.36
C VAL A 154 19.60 -10.93 40.22
N LYS A 155 20.57 -11.75 40.53
CA LYS A 155 21.27 -12.60 39.54
C LYS A 155 20.25 -13.47 38.79
N GLY A 156 20.26 -13.36 37.48
CA GLY A 156 19.39 -14.12 36.58
C GLY A 156 18.01 -13.50 36.30
N LEU A 157 17.54 -12.50 37.06
CA LEU A 157 16.30 -11.78 36.77
C LEU A 157 16.60 -10.49 36.04
N THR A 158 16.02 -10.34 34.86
CA THR A 158 16.04 -9.08 34.07
C THR A 158 14.64 -8.52 34.03
N VAL A 159 14.53 -7.23 34.37
CA VAL A 159 13.30 -6.43 34.24
C VAL A 159 13.52 -5.41 33.12
N SER A 160 12.71 -5.45 32.09
CA SER A 160 12.76 -4.51 30.96
C SER A 160 11.46 -3.72 30.90
N THR A 161 11.58 -2.41 30.84
CA THR A 161 10.43 -1.51 30.71
C THR A 161 10.63 -0.59 29.54
N ILE A 162 9.60 -0.44 28.72
CA ILE A 162 9.53 0.50 27.59
C ILE A 162 8.27 1.33 27.76
N LEU A 163 8.40 2.65 27.70
CA LEU A 163 7.28 3.58 27.66
C LEU A 163 7.54 4.60 26.55
N GLN A 164 6.59 4.74 25.65
CA GLN A 164 6.67 5.65 24.52
C GLN A 164 5.38 6.44 24.39
N ALA A 165 5.51 7.72 24.15
CA ALA A 165 4.38 8.59 23.85
C ALA A 165 4.71 9.37 22.57
N THR A 166 3.77 9.41 21.65
CA THR A 166 3.91 10.15 20.39
C THR A 166 2.64 10.95 20.15
N LYS A 167 2.79 12.22 19.83
CA LYS A 167 1.71 13.04 19.26
C LYS A 167 2.08 13.39 17.83
N VAL A 168 1.14 13.19 16.91
CA VAL A 168 1.24 13.60 15.51
C VAL A 168 0.05 14.48 15.18
N SER A 169 0.32 15.67 14.66
CA SER A 169 -0.70 16.56 14.10
C SER A 169 -0.46 16.69 12.61
N ARG A 170 -1.53 16.63 11.83
CA ARG A 170 -1.50 16.75 10.36
C ARG A 170 -2.67 17.61 9.92
N SER A 171 -2.42 18.43 8.92
CA SER A 171 -3.48 19.09 8.16
C SER A 171 -3.71 18.36 6.84
N ARG A 172 -4.97 18.30 6.39
CA ARG A 172 -5.40 17.64 5.14
C ARG A 172 -4.94 16.18 5.00
N ASN A 173 -5.24 15.38 6.03
CA ASN A 173 -4.93 13.96 6.01
C ASN A 173 -5.92 13.16 5.15
N ASN A 174 -5.46 12.64 4.01
CA ASN A 174 -6.28 11.88 3.06
C ASN A 174 -6.60 10.44 3.48
N THR A 175 -5.89 9.89 4.49
CA THR A 175 -5.99 8.46 4.82
C THR A 175 -7.36 8.01 5.34
N LEU A 176 -8.19 8.92 5.85
CA LEU A 176 -9.53 8.63 6.34
C LEU A 176 -10.64 8.86 5.31
N ARG A 177 -10.38 9.55 4.22
CA ARG A 177 -11.39 9.95 3.24
C ARG A 177 -12.00 8.76 2.51
N ASP A 178 -11.18 7.87 2.01
CA ASP A 178 -11.63 6.69 1.25
C ASP A 178 -12.54 5.78 2.08
N ARG A 179 -12.30 5.73 3.40
CA ARG A 179 -13.06 4.89 4.31
C ARG A 179 -14.53 5.33 4.45
N TYR A 180 -14.80 6.63 4.37
CA TYR A 180 -16.12 7.23 4.68
C TYR A 180 -16.76 7.93 3.50
N ALA A 181 -16.19 7.85 2.32
CA ALA A 181 -16.65 8.56 1.13
C ALA A 181 -16.89 10.06 1.40
N GLU A 182 -15.97 10.70 2.12
CA GLU A 182 -15.98 12.14 2.34
C GLU A 182 -15.72 12.88 1.04
N MET A 183 -16.32 14.06 0.92
CA MET A 183 -15.97 14.97 -0.17
C MET A 183 -14.51 15.40 -0.04
N GLU A 184 -13.79 15.24 -1.12
CA GLU A 184 -12.43 15.69 -1.26
C GLU A 184 -12.42 16.91 -2.18
N TYR A 185 -11.85 18.01 -1.69
CA TYR A 185 -11.64 19.18 -2.51
C TYR A 185 -10.15 19.54 -2.49
N PHE A 186 -9.57 19.51 -3.68
CA PHE A 186 -8.25 20.06 -3.96
C PHE A 186 -8.38 20.98 -5.15
N PRO A 187 -7.70 22.13 -5.15
CA PRO A 187 -7.65 22.98 -6.31
C PRO A 187 -7.08 22.19 -7.50
N SER A 188 -7.80 22.24 -8.60
CA SER A 188 -7.28 21.65 -9.84
C SER A 188 -6.22 22.55 -10.42
N LEU A 189 -5.03 22.01 -10.70
CA LEU A 189 -3.96 22.74 -11.38
C LEU A 189 -4.35 23.18 -12.80
N SER A 190 -5.41 22.63 -13.34
CA SER A 190 -5.96 23.02 -14.65
C SER A 190 -7.05 24.07 -14.58
N THR A 191 -7.48 24.49 -13.39
CA THR A 191 -8.44 25.59 -13.25
C THR A 191 -7.72 26.92 -13.51
N PRO A 192 -8.21 27.77 -14.42
CA PRO A 192 -7.61 29.07 -14.63
C PRO A 192 -7.85 29.98 -13.43
N LEU A 193 -6.79 30.67 -13.00
CA LEU A 193 -6.91 31.70 -11.98
C LEU A 193 -7.45 32.99 -12.56
N PRO A 194 -8.16 33.83 -11.77
CA PRO A 194 -8.50 35.17 -12.19
C PRO A 194 -7.25 35.94 -12.65
N PRO A 195 -7.37 36.79 -13.70
CA PRO A 195 -6.19 37.42 -14.32
C PRO A 195 -5.56 38.55 -13.51
N THR A 196 -6.18 38.94 -12.42
CA THR A 196 -5.66 39.98 -11.50
C THR A 196 -5.14 39.35 -10.22
N GLN A 197 -4.04 39.88 -9.68
CA GLN A 197 -3.48 39.40 -8.40
C GLN A 197 -4.51 39.40 -7.27
N SER A 198 -5.30 40.49 -7.17
CA SER A 198 -6.38 40.58 -6.16
C SER A 198 -7.47 39.52 -6.33
N GLY A 199 -7.78 39.14 -7.57
CA GLY A 199 -8.75 38.08 -7.86
C GLY A 199 -8.20 36.71 -7.51
N SER A 200 -6.94 36.46 -7.84
CA SER A 200 -6.23 35.22 -7.48
C SER A 200 -6.14 35.08 -5.95
N ASP A 201 -5.68 36.12 -5.25
CA ASP A 201 -5.58 36.13 -3.79
C ASP A 201 -6.93 35.86 -3.12
N THR A 202 -8.00 36.47 -3.65
CA THR A 202 -9.37 36.23 -3.13
C THR A 202 -9.80 34.79 -3.33
N TYR A 203 -9.53 34.20 -4.48
CA TYR A 203 -9.88 32.79 -4.76
C TYR A 203 -9.09 31.84 -3.88
N LEU A 204 -7.78 32.06 -3.68
CA LEU A 204 -6.95 31.27 -2.81
C LEU A 204 -7.36 31.40 -1.34
N SER A 205 -7.80 32.62 -0.90
CA SER A 205 -8.26 32.81 0.48
C SER A 205 -9.49 31.97 0.84
N TYR A 206 -10.29 31.57 -0.12
CA TYR A 206 -11.40 30.64 0.12
C TYR A 206 -10.92 29.27 0.60
N LEU A 207 -9.73 28.85 0.17
CA LEU A 207 -9.12 27.61 0.63
C LEU A 207 -8.60 27.73 2.07
N ASP A 208 -8.17 28.92 2.47
CA ASP A 208 -7.70 29.20 3.85
C ASP A 208 -8.83 29.08 4.88
N ASP A 209 -10.06 29.36 4.48
CA ASP A 209 -11.24 29.15 5.32
C ASP A 209 -11.59 27.69 5.55
N SER A 210 -11.04 26.80 4.74
CA SER A 210 -11.23 25.37 4.89
C SER A 210 -10.38 24.82 6.03
N LYS A 211 -10.88 23.77 6.67
CA LYS A 211 -10.21 23.10 7.77
C LYS A 211 -10.22 21.59 7.56
N ASP A 212 -9.10 20.93 7.83
CA ASP A 212 -8.98 19.48 7.83
C ASP A 212 -7.81 19.07 8.74
N ASP A 213 -8.05 19.14 10.05
CA ASP A 213 -7.04 18.86 11.06
C ASP A 213 -7.22 17.45 11.60
N ASN A 214 -6.11 16.75 11.74
CA ASN A 214 -6.06 15.43 12.33
C ASN A 214 -4.96 15.34 13.39
N ASP A 215 -5.37 15.04 14.63
CA ASP A 215 -4.50 14.77 15.76
C ASP A 215 -4.53 13.29 16.13
N ASN A 216 -3.35 12.69 16.19
CA ASN A 216 -3.16 11.31 16.63
C ASN A 216 -2.24 11.28 17.85
N ILE A 217 -2.65 10.58 18.90
CA ILE A 217 -1.83 10.32 20.09
C ILE A 217 -1.67 8.83 20.27
N ALA A 218 -0.43 8.36 20.30
CA ALA A 218 -0.09 6.97 20.56
C ALA A 218 0.69 6.84 21.87
N LEU A 219 0.24 5.93 22.73
CA LEU A 219 0.89 5.55 23.98
C LEU A 219 1.19 4.06 23.95
N ASN A 220 2.48 3.69 23.97
CA ASN A 220 2.93 2.32 23.95
C ASN A 220 3.70 2.00 25.22
N GLY A 221 3.44 0.85 25.81
CA GLY A 221 4.15 0.42 26.98
C GLY A 221 4.39 -1.07 27.01
N SER A 222 5.52 -1.48 27.59
CA SER A 222 5.79 -2.89 27.88
C SER A 222 6.56 -3.06 29.18
N LEU A 223 6.21 -4.11 29.90
CA LEU A 223 6.95 -4.61 31.06
C LEU A 223 7.24 -6.09 30.83
N ALA A 224 8.53 -6.45 30.83
CA ALA A 224 8.96 -7.84 30.69
C ALA A 224 9.84 -8.27 31.86
N LEU A 225 9.55 -9.43 32.39
CA LEU A 225 10.32 -10.12 33.43
C LEU A 225 10.94 -11.38 32.82
N ASN A 226 12.26 -11.47 32.77
CA ASN A 226 12.98 -12.60 32.22
C ASN A 226 13.88 -13.21 33.32
N TYR A 227 13.78 -14.52 33.52
CA TYR A 227 14.54 -15.24 34.50
C TYR A 227 15.36 -16.35 33.87
N LEU A 228 16.66 -16.36 34.18
CA LEU A 228 17.61 -17.36 33.74
C LEU A 228 18.17 -18.10 34.95
N TRP A 229 17.87 -19.40 35.06
CA TRP A 229 18.40 -20.25 36.09
C TRP A 229 18.98 -21.54 35.50
N ARG A 230 20.31 -21.62 35.46
CA ARG A 230 21.04 -22.72 34.80
C ARG A 230 20.59 -22.89 33.33
N ALA A 231 19.96 -24.02 33.02
CA ALA A 231 19.42 -24.35 31.70
C ALA A 231 18.00 -23.86 31.48
N LEU A 232 17.31 -23.37 32.51
CA LEU A 232 15.94 -22.90 32.45
C LEU A 232 15.90 -21.42 32.13
N ARG A 233 15.10 -21.07 31.12
CA ARG A 233 14.75 -19.71 30.73
C ARG A 233 13.24 -19.54 30.88
N ALA A 234 12.82 -18.55 31.61
CA ALA A 234 11.38 -18.22 31.76
C ALA A 234 11.19 -16.74 31.64
N GLY A 235 10.06 -16.35 31.08
CA GLY A 235 9.71 -14.95 30.98
C GLY A 235 8.20 -14.75 30.85
N VAL A 236 7.77 -13.59 31.32
CA VAL A 236 6.42 -13.07 31.13
C VAL A 236 6.52 -11.61 30.68
N SER A 237 5.65 -11.20 29.81
CA SER A 237 5.53 -9.78 29.46
C SER A 237 4.09 -9.35 29.32
N VAL A 238 3.86 -8.07 29.59
CA VAL A 238 2.61 -7.37 29.33
C VAL A 238 2.92 -6.15 28.50
N LYS A 239 2.16 -5.98 27.43
CA LYS A 239 2.28 -4.85 26.51
C LYS A 239 0.92 -4.21 26.35
N PHE A 240 0.90 -2.90 26.21
CA PHE A 240 -0.28 -2.16 25.81
C PHE A 240 0.08 -1.15 24.74
N ASP A 241 -0.83 -1.00 23.79
CA ASP A 241 -0.82 0.05 22.80
C ASP A 241 -2.17 0.76 22.87
N TYR A 242 -2.14 2.07 22.94
CA TYR A 242 -3.33 2.91 22.95
C TYR A 242 -3.11 4.05 21.97
N GLU A 243 -3.99 4.15 21.00
CA GLU A 243 -3.94 5.16 19.96
C GLU A 243 -5.28 5.85 19.86
N THR A 244 -5.28 7.18 19.85
CA THR A 244 -6.45 7.99 19.55
C THR A 244 -6.25 8.74 18.26
N ASP A 245 -7.33 8.90 17.51
CA ASP A 245 -7.36 9.64 16.27
C ASP A 245 -8.55 10.58 16.27
N VAL A 246 -8.30 11.88 16.13
CA VAL A 246 -9.34 12.92 16.11
C VAL A 246 -9.14 13.76 14.87
N ARG A 247 -10.18 13.86 14.04
CA ARG A 247 -10.18 14.68 12.84
C ARG A 247 -11.38 15.59 12.79
N ASN A 248 -11.16 16.84 12.41
CA ASN A 248 -12.19 17.84 12.19
C ASN A 248 -11.99 18.42 10.79
N ALA A 249 -12.99 18.31 9.95
CA ALA A 249 -12.97 18.89 8.62
C ALA A 249 -14.13 19.88 8.45
N PHE A 250 -13.87 20.95 7.71
CA PHE A 250 -14.85 21.94 7.29
C PHE A 250 -14.49 22.46 5.89
N TRP A 251 -15.47 22.49 5.00
CA TRP A 251 -15.38 23.05 3.67
C TRP A 251 -16.49 24.08 3.50
N PRO A 252 -16.15 25.38 3.25
CA PRO A 252 -17.14 26.44 3.11
C PRO A 252 -17.88 26.39 1.78
N THR A 253 -18.99 27.06 1.68
CA THR A 253 -19.79 27.21 0.45
C THR A 253 -19.02 27.85 -0.71
N THR A 254 -18.04 28.69 -0.41
CA THR A 254 -17.15 29.31 -1.40
C THR A 254 -16.23 28.32 -2.10
N VAL A 255 -15.92 27.18 -1.44
CA VAL A 255 -15.04 26.14 -1.97
C VAL A 255 -15.83 25.04 -2.68
N ILE A 256 -17.01 24.65 -2.17
CA ILE A 256 -17.79 23.53 -2.72
C ILE A 256 -19.00 24.01 -3.50
N GLU A 257 -19.05 25.20 -3.97
CA GLU A 257 -20.17 25.78 -4.70
C GLU A 257 -21.56 25.25 -4.29
N SER A 258 -22.40 26.08 -3.69
CA SER A 258 -23.76 25.77 -3.28
C SER A 258 -24.00 25.03 -1.97
N MET A 259 -23.02 24.46 -1.32
CA MET A 259 -23.20 23.81 0.00
C MET A 259 -21.91 23.88 0.81
N ASN A 260 -22.03 23.81 2.12
CA ASN A 260 -20.91 23.58 3.01
C ASN A 260 -20.90 22.15 3.57
N PHE A 261 -19.76 21.74 4.06
CA PHE A 261 -19.55 20.43 4.64
C PHE A 261 -18.78 20.53 5.94
N THR A 262 -19.18 19.75 6.91
CA THR A 262 -18.41 19.59 8.17
C THR A 262 -18.39 18.14 8.59
N SER A 263 -17.27 17.70 9.16
CA SER A 263 -17.19 16.37 9.77
C SER A 263 -16.35 16.36 11.04
N ASN A 264 -16.74 15.46 11.95
CA ASN A 264 -16.01 15.16 13.16
C ASN A 264 -15.79 13.65 13.25
N TYR A 265 -14.54 13.23 13.33
CA TYR A 265 -14.14 11.84 13.53
C TYR A 265 -13.39 11.73 14.84
N SER A 266 -13.74 10.75 15.65
CA SER A 266 -12.98 10.36 16.83
C SER A 266 -12.91 8.85 16.93
N ALA A 267 -11.71 8.32 17.07
CA ALA A 267 -11.47 6.90 17.21
C ALA A 267 -10.44 6.61 18.30
N TYR A 268 -10.51 5.41 18.85
CA TYR A 268 -9.38 4.86 19.59
C TYR A 268 -9.15 3.40 19.18
N ASN A 269 -7.89 3.02 19.19
CA ASN A 269 -7.45 1.63 19.12
C ASN A 269 -6.74 1.28 20.43
N ARG A 270 -7.13 0.18 21.07
CA ARG A 270 -6.55 -0.29 22.30
C ARG A 270 -6.18 -1.76 22.16
N ARG A 271 -4.90 -2.06 22.34
CA ARG A 271 -4.39 -3.41 22.28
C ARG A 271 -3.70 -3.78 23.59
N PHE A 272 -4.06 -4.93 24.13
CA PHE A 272 -3.37 -5.54 25.28
C PHE A 272 -2.83 -6.90 24.87
N ILE A 273 -1.55 -7.14 25.16
CA ILE A 273 -0.89 -8.41 24.90
C ILE A 273 -0.25 -8.90 26.19
N GLY A 274 -0.61 -10.10 26.60
CA GLY A 274 0.08 -10.84 27.63
C GLY A 274 0.77 -12.05 27.03
N ASP A 275 2.09 -12.19 27.21
CA ASP A 275 2.84 -13.34 26.72
C ASP A 275 3.72 -13.97 27.79
N PHE A 276 3.97 -15.27 27.63
CA PHE A 276 4.91 -16.03 28.44
C PHE A 276 5.78 -16.93 27.57
N TYR A 277 6.96 -17.22 28.04
CA TYR A 277 7.79 -18.28 27.50
C TYR A 277 8.48 -19.08 28.57
N LEU A 278 8.73 -20.36 28.28
CA LEU A 278 9.51 -21.29 29.09
C LEU A 278 10.45 -22.05 28.16
N GLY A 279 11.75 -21.90 28.37
CA GLY A 279 12.78 -22.57 27.60
C GLY A 279 13.66 -23.48 28.49
N TYR A 280 14.06 -24.63 27.97
CA TYR A 280 14.96 -25.53 28.61
C TYR A 280 15.99 -26.07 27.63
N ASP A 281 17.27 -25.96 28.01
CA ASP A 281 18.40 -26.40 27.19
C ASP A 281 19.06 -27.63 27.81
N ILE A 282 19.28 -28.66 26.99
CA ILE A 282 19.99 -29.89 27.40
C ILE A 282 21.28 -29.99 26.58
N ASP A 283 22.40 -29.87 27.21
CA ASP A 283 23.70 -30.06 26.58
C ASP A 283 24.19 -31.50 26.81
N PHE A 284 24.40 -32.23 25.71
CA PHE A 284 24.94 -33.58 25.71
C PHE A 284 26.45 -33.54 25.44
N THR A 285 27.10 -34.67 25.71
CA THR A 285 28.52 -34.86 25.36
C THR A 285 28.73 -34.73 23.84
N LYS A 286 29.95 -34.37 23.41
CA LYS A 286 30.37 -34.26 22.01
C LYS A 286 29.73 -33.10 21.22
N GLY A 287 29.17 -32.10 21.92
CA GLY A 287 28.67 -30.87 21.27
C GLY A 287 27.28 -30.98 20.68
N HIS A 288 26.47 -31.91 21.17
CA HIS A 288 25.05 -32.00 20.86
C HIS A 288 24.25 -31.18 21.88
N LYS A 289 23.32 -30.38 21.40
CA LYS A 289 22.40 -29.58 22.20
C LYS A 289 20.96 -29.77 21.73
N LEU A 290 20.06 -29.96 22.68
CA LEU A 290 18.61 -29.99 22.45
C LEU A 290 17.98 -28.84 23.22
N SER A 291 17.10 -28.07 22.58
CA SER A 291 16.38 -26.97 23.19
C SER A 291 14.87 -27.16 23.03
N PHE A 292 14.14 -26.84 24.09
CA PHE A 292 12.69 -26.83 24.11
C PHE A 292 12.24 -25.40 24.46
N ASP A 293 11.35 -24.80 23.67
CA ASP A 293 10.77 -23.49 23.94
C ASP A 293 9.24 -23.58 23.83
N LEU A 294 8.57 -23.43 24.94
CA LEU A 294 7.12 -23.29 25.03
C LEU A 294 6.80 -21.80 25.14
N LYS A 295 5.91 -21.32 24.28
CA LYS A 295 5.43 -19.94 24.27
C LYS A 295 3.93 -19.91 24.21
N GLY A 296 3.33 -18.87 24.78
CA GLY A 296 1.92 -18.56 24.61
C GLY A 296 1.66 -17.07 24.72
N ALA A 297 0.63 -16.60 24.04
CA ALA A 297 0.20 -15.23 24.11
C ALA A 297 -1.33 -15.13 24.02
N MET A 298 -1.86 -14.12 24.68
CA MET A 298 -3.24 -13.66 24.58
C MET A 298 -3.23 -12.19 24.22
N GLU A 299 -4.08 -11.80 23.31
CA GLU A 299 -4.21 -10.43 22.83
C GLU A 299 -5.67 -10.06 22.71
N GLU A 300 -6.02 -8.85 23.18
CA GLU A 300 -7.27 -8.17 22.90
C GLU A 300 -6.95 -6.92 22.09
N ASP A 301 -7.56 -6.81 20.93
CA ASP A 301 -7.53 -5.62 20.07
C ASP A 301 -8.94 -5.06 19.97
N ARG A 302 -9.10 -3.79 20.40
CA ARG A 302 -10.39 -3.11 20.40
C ARG A 302 -10.28 -1.80 19.65
N PHE A 303 -11.00 -1.72 18.56
CA PHE A 303 -11.17 -0.49 17.78
C PHE A 303 -12.59 0.06 17.98
N HIS A 304 -12.69 1.36 18.17
CA HIS A 304 -13.95 2.07 18.29
C HIS A 304 -13.83 3.39 17.56
N TYR A 305 -14.87 3.74 16.79
CA TYR A 305 -14.93 5.06 16.18
C TYR A 305 -16.34 5.65 16.23
N ASN A 306 -16.37 6.96 16.21
CA ASN A 306 -17.56 7.78 16.01
C ASN A 306 -17.24 8.79 14.91
N TYR A 307 -18.04 8.78 13.86
CA TYR A 307 -17.91 9.68 12.73
C TYR A 307 -19.24 10.37 12.47
N THR A 308 -19.24 11.69 12.52
CA THR A 308 -20.40 12.52 12.24
C THR A 308 -20.06 13.43 11.09
N ARG A 309 -20.91 13.50 10.08
CA ARG A 309 -20.79 14.43 8.97
C ARG A 309 -22.08 15.20 8.77
N GLY A 310 -21.95 16.44 8.34
CA GLY A 310 -23.07 17.34 8.06
C GLY A 310 -22.86 18.09 6.77
N TYR A 311 -23.93 18.29 6.04
CA TYR A 311 -23.96 18.99 4.76
C TYR A 311 -25.04 20.06 4.77
N ASP A 312 -24.86 21.08 3.92
CA ASP A 312 -25.87 22.07 3.61
C ASP A 312 -26.35 22.81 4.89
N GLY A 313 -25.38 23.30 5.65
CA GLY A 313 -25.64 24.17 6.80
C GLY A 313 -26.09 25.56 6.39
N ASN A 314 -26.73 26.26 7.29
CA ASN A 314 -27.33 27.58 7.04
C ASN A 314 -26.30 28.68 6.72
N ASP A 315 -25.07 28.53 7.21
CA ASP A 315 -23.97 29.49 7.03
C ASP A 315 -22.60 28.82 7.22
N ASP A 316 -21.53 29.54 6.88
CA ASP A 316 -20.15 29.09 7.01
C ASP A 316 -19.51 29.46 8.37
N MET A 317 -20.27 30.11 9.29
CA MET A 317 -19.76 30.45 10.60
C MET A 317 -19.80 29.29 11.58
N HIS A 318 -20.73 28.35 11.38
CA HIS A 318 -20.90 27.18 12.23
C HIS A 318 -20.11 25.99 11.63
N LYS A 319 -18.85 25.85 12.05
CA LYS A 319 -17.91 24.86 11.54
C LYS A 319 -18.03 23.45 12.21
N SER A 320 -19.14 23.15 12.87
CA SER A 320 -19.38 21.86 13.51
C SER A 320 -20.77 21.32 13.22
N THR A 321 -20.94 20.01 13.32
CA THR A 321 -22.22 19.33 13.10
C THR A 321 -23.31 19.69 14.11
N SER A 322 -22.96 20.28 15.26
CA SER A 322 -23.91 20.76 16.23
C SER A 322 -24.26 22.23 16.01
N GLY A 323 -25.48 22.54 15.66
CA GLY A 323 -25.92 23.87 15.25
C GLY A 323 -25.89 24.05 13.74
N GLY A 324 -26.05 25.27 13.24
CA GLY A 324 -25.89 25.60 11.83
C GLY A 324 -26.86 24.94 10.82
N GLY A 325 -27.85 24.16 11.28
CA GLY A 325 -28.88 23.59 10.39
C GLY A 325 -28.43 22.47 9.46
N TYR A 326 -27.27 21.88 9.69
CA TYR A 326 -26.73 20.80 8.84
C TYR A 326 -27.62 19.57 8.76
N LYS A 327 -27.66 18.94 7.60
CA LYS A 327 -28.18 17.59 7.38
C LYS A 327 -27.15 16.58 7.88
N VAL A 328 -27.35 16.05 9.09
CA VAL A 328 -26.33 15.26 9.81
C VAL A 328 -26.55 13.77 9.61
N THR A 329 -25.44 13.05 9.38
CA THR A 329 -25.39 11.59 9.39
C THR A 329 -24.30 11.13 10.35
N ASN A 330 -24.62 10.14 11.20
CA ASN A 330 -23.70 9.57 12.17
C ASN A 330 -23.37 8.12 11.83
N PHE A 331 -22.12 7.74 12.03
CA PHE A 331 -21.63 6.38 11.93
C PHE A 331 -20.89 6.04 13.22
N LEU A 332 -21.23 4.92 13.79
CA LEU A 332 -20.62 4.39 14.99
C LEU A 332 -20.32 2.91 14.78
N ASP A 333 -19.11 2.47 15.08
CA ASP A 333 -18.78 1.05 15.05
C ASP A 333 -17.75 0.70 16.13
N GLN A 334 -17.79 -0.56 16.53
CA GLN A 334 -16.84 -1.13 17.48
C GLN A 334 -16.46 -2.53 17.00
N GLU A 335 -15.16 -2.77 16.92
CA GLU A 335 -14.58 -4.08 16.61
C GLU A 335 -13.80 -4.57 17.83
N VAL A 336 -14.00 -5.81 18.20
CA VAL A 336 -13.25 -6.46 19.28
C VAL A 336 -12.72 -7.79 18.79
N LEU A 337 -11.40 -7.91 18.72
CA LEU A 337 -10.73 -9.12 18.31
C LEU A 337 -9.95 -9.71 19.48
N HIS A 338 -10.09 -11.00 19.68
CA HIS A 338 -9.28 -11.74 20.63
C HIS A 338 -8.41 -12.73 19.85
N PHE A 339 -7.14 -12.73 20.17
CA PHE A 339 -6.16 -13.67 19.64
C PHE A 339 -5.59 -14.48 20.78
N MET A 340 -5.37 -15.76 20.52
CA MET A 340 -4.67 -16.63 21.44
C MET A 340 -3.77 -17.56 20.66
N ASN A 341 -2.54 -17.74 21.13
CA ASN A 341 -1.64 -18.71 20.51
C ASN A 341 -0.86 -19.49 21.56
N SER A 342 -0.44 -20.68 21.15
CA SER A 342 0.49 -21.51 21.91
C SER A 342 1.41 -22.21 20.93
N SER A 343 2.70 -22.28 21.24
CA SER A 343 3.70 -22.93 20.39
C SER A 343 4.75 -23.69 21.21
N LEU A 344 5.10 -24.87 20.73
CA LEU A 344 6.23 -25.66 21.22
C LEU A 344 7.27 -25.75 20.10
N ASN A 345 8.45 -25.26 20.36
CA ASN A 345 9.60 -25.33 19.47
C ASN A 345 10.63 -26.29 20.03
N VAL A 346 11.07 -27.27 19.25
CA VAL A 346 12.12 -28.22 19.58
C VAL A 346 13.29 -27.99 18.64
N GLY A 347 14.40 -27.54 19.17
CA GLY A 347 15.62 -27.24 18.40
C GLY A 347 16.72 -28.25 18.73
N TYR A 348 17.40 -28.74 17.70
CA TYR A 348 18.59 -29.58 17.82
C TYR A 348 19.77 -28.89 17.16
N ARG A 349 20.92 -28.90 17.81
CA ARG A 349 22.19 -28.40 17.28
C ARG A 349 23.32 -29.36 17.58
N TRP A 350 24.08 -29.68 16.54
CA TRP A 350 25.30 -30.47 16.66
C TRP A 350 26.51 -29.61 16.30
N ARG A 351 27.22 -29.13 17.30
CA ARG A 351 28.31 -28.13 17.13
C ARG A 351 27.87 -27.00 16.23
N ASP A 352 28.73 -26.59 15.30
CA ASP A 352 28.43 -25.64 14.24
C ASP A 352 28.15 -26.34 12.89
N TYR A 353 27.94 -27.66 12.92
CA TYR A 353 27.76 -28.47 11.72
C TYR A 353 26.32 -28.50 11.24
N LEU A 354 25.43 -28.77 12.18
CA LEU A 354 24.02 -28.98 11.85
C LEU A 354 23.11 -28.30 12.87
N SER A 355 22.10 -27.60 12.41
CA SER A 355 20.98 -27.19 13.25
C SER A 355 19.66 -27.57 12.58
N ALA A 356 18.73 -28.09 13.35
CA ALA A 356 17.39 -28.44 12.92
C ALA A 356 16.37 -27.96 13.95
N GLY A 357 15.20 -27.57 13.52
CA GLY A 357 14.10 -27.17 14.38
C GLY A 357 12.77 -27.69 13.87
N VAL A 358 11.90 -28.02 14.81
CA VAL A 358 10.49 -28.35 14.53
C VAL A 358 9.63 -27.55 15.49
N MET A 359 8.60 -26.91 14.97
CA MET A 359 7.66 -26.12 15.75
C MET A 359 6.25 -26.61 15.51
N PHE A 360 5.49 -26.68 16.58
CA PHE A 360 4.05 -26.95 16.59
C PHE A 360 3.38 -25.72 17.20
N ARG A 361 2.47 -25.10 16.47
CA ARG A 361 1.79 -23.90 16.90
C ARG A 361 0.29 -24.02 16.66
N TYR A 362 -0.49 -23.53 17.61
CA TYR A 362 -1.93 -23.31 17.47
C TYR A 362 -2.21 -21.83 17.58
N ASP A 363 -2.95 -21.31 16.60
CA ASP A 363 -3.43 -19.94 16.56
C ASP A 363 -4.96 -19.93 16.60
N GLY A 364 -5.53 -19.06 17.42
CA GLY A 364 -6.95 -18.87 17.55
C GLY A 364 -7.32 -17.38 17.40
N VAL A 365 -8.44 -17.09 16.72
CA VAL A 365 -8.95 -15.73 16.55
C VAL A 365 -10.47 -15.73 16.55
N THR A 366 -11.07 -14.63 17.00
CA THR A 366 -12.53 -14.48 17.02
C THR A 366 -13.12 -13.99 15.68
N SER A 367 -12.28 -13.60 14.70
CA SER A 367 -12.75 -13.16 13.38
C SER A 367 -13.14 -14.29 12.42
N VAL A 368 -13.00 -15.54 12.81
CA VAL A 368 -13.45 -16.71 12.06
C VAL A 368 -14.64 -17.38 12.76
N HIS A 369 -15.35 -18.24 12.03
CA HIS A 369 -16.50 -18.94 12.59
C HIS A 369 -16.12 -19.73 13.85
N PRO A 370 -16.94 -19.74 14.92
CA PRO A 370 -16.61 -20.38 16.20
C PRO A 370 -16.17 -21.85 16.12
N ASN A 371 -16.68 -22.62 15.14
CA ASN A 371 -16.27 -24.01 14.92
C ASN A 371 -14.89 -24.16 14.28
N HIS A 372 -14.36 -23.10 13.66
CA HIS A 372 -13.09 -23.09 12.92
C HIS A 372 -12.08 -22.09 13.50
N LYS A 373 -12.29 -21.61 14.73
CA LYS A 373 -11.46 -20.57 15.34
C LYS A 373 -10.00 -20.94 15.57
N TRP A 374 -9.66 -22.22 15.55
CA TRP A 374 -8.31 -22.72 15.81
C TRP A 374 -7.66 -23.27 14.56
N LEU A 375 -6.42 -22.88 14.31
CA LEU A 375 -5.60 -23.37 13.21
C LEU A 375 -4.29 -23.96 13.76
N PHE A 376 -3.97 -25.18 13.29
CA PHE A 376 -2.66 -25.81 13.55
C PHE A 376 -1.65 -25.40 12.47
N THR A 377 -0.51 -24.84 12.92
CA THR A 377 0.52 -24.24 12.06
C THR A 377 1.89 -24.84 12.37
N PRO A 378 2.22 -26.02 11.79
CA PRO A 378 3.54 -26.65 11.94
C PRO A 378 4.60 -25.95 11.09
N ALA A 379 5.86 -26.01 11.58
CA ALA A 379 7.02 -25.51 10.85
C ALA A 379 8.25 -26.37 11.12
N ALA A 380 9.17 -26.40 10.17
CA ALA A 380 10.45 -27.09 10.29
C ALA A 380 11.56 -26.34 9.56
N ASN A 381 12.78 -26.42 10.08
CA ASN A 381 13.96 -25.91 9.40
C ASN A 381 15.16 -26.85 9.57
N LEU A 382 16.09 -26.73 8.65
CA LEU A 382 17.38 -27.42 8.64
C LEU A 382 18.45 -26.48 8.12
N ASN A 383 19.59 -26.43 8.81
CA ASN A 383 20.77 -25.71 8.34
C ASN A 383 21.99 -26.61 8.54
N TRP A 384 22.67 -26.93 7.44
CA TRP A 384 23.85 -27.79 7.42
C TRP A 384 25.07 -27.03 6.93
N ASN A 385 26.02 -26.79 7.82
CA ASN A 385 27.27 -26.14 7.50
C ASN A 385 28.27 -27.16 6.92
N LEU A 386 28.36 -27.19 5.61
CA LEU A 386 29.25 -28.07 4.87
C LEU A 386 30.73 -27.73 5.08
N LYS A 387 31.03 -26.43 5.25
CA LYS A 387 32.40 -25.97 5.46
C LYS A 387 32.98 -26.57 6.73
N HIS A 388 32.27 -26.50 7.85
CA HIS A 388 32.72 -26.97 9.13
C HIS A 388 32.65 -28.49 9.26
N SER A 389 31.72 -29.16 8.57
CA SER A 389 31.50 -30.60 8.72
C SER A 389 32.32 -31.47 7.74
N LEU A 390 32.49 -31.01 6.49
CA LEU A 390 33.09 -31.83 5.41
C LEU A 390 34.26 -31.15 4.69
N MET A 391 34.38 -29.82 4.74
CA MET A 391 35.32 -29.05 3.91
C MET A 391 36.30 -28.22 4.76
N GLU A 392 36.59 -28.63 5.97
CA GLU A 392 37.42 -27.88 6.94
C GLU A 392 38.77 -27.45 6.34
N ASN A 393 39.39 -28.31 5.55
CA ASN A 393 40.71 -28.11 4.95
C ASN A 393 40.71 -27.22 3.68
N VAL A 394 39.54 -26.81 3.15
CA VAL A 394 39.45 -25.97 1.95
C VAL A 394 39.59 -24.50 2.34
N SER A 395 40.77 -23.94 2.20
CA SER A 395 41.12 -22.60 2.74
C SER A 395 40.48 -21.41 2.01
N TRP A 396 40.09 -21.56 0.74
CA TRP A 396 39.48 -20.50 -0.06
C TRP A 396 37.96 -20.37 0.16
N ILE A 397 37.31 -21.39 0.72
CA ILE A 397 35.93 -21.35 1.21
C ILE A 397 35.98 -20.99 2.69
N SER A 398 35.39 -19.84 3.06
CA SER A 398 35.31 -19.39 4.45
C SER A 398 34.10 -19.95 5.18
N ASP A 399 32.99 -20.05 4.47
CA ASP A 399 31.73 -20.64 4.98
C ASP A 399 30.93 -21.20 3.80
N LEU A 400 30.23 -22.31 4.03
CA LEU A 400 29.31 -22.90 3.03
C LEU A 400 28.24 -23.69 3.79
N ALA A 401 27.01 -23.26 3.67
CA ALA A 401 25.86 -23.87 4.30
C ALA A 401 24.71 -24.11 3.35
N LEU A 402 24.07 -25.27 3.49
CA LEU A 402 22.78 -25.57 2.90
C LEU A 402 21.70 -25.29 3.93
N PHE A 403 20.64 -24.65 3.51
CA PHE A 403 19.50 -24.41 4.40
C PHE A 403 18.18 -24.75 3.70
N GLY A 404 17.20 -25.10 4.49
CA GLY A 404 15.83 -25.28 4.06
C GLY A 404 14.87 -25.05 5.21
N SER A 405 13.74 -24.47 4.91
CA SER A 405 12.67 -24.23 5.87
C SER A 405 11.31 -24.39 5.21
N TRP A 406 10.36 -24.85 5.99
CA TRP A 406 8.96 -24.96 5.60
C TRP A 406 8.07 -24.60 6.77
N ALA A 407 6.97 -23.91 6.47
CA ALA A 407 5.98 -23.57 7.48
C ALA A 407 4.58 -23.43 6.88
N ARG A 408 3.57 -23.80 7.68
CA ARG A 408 2.20 -23.33 7.51
C ARG A 408 1.99 -22.12 8.41
N ILE A 409 1.44 -21.04 7.86
CA ILE A 409 1.17 -19.81 8.58
C ILE A 409 -0.27 -19.39 8.28
N GLY A 410 -1.09 -19.19 9.32
CA GLY A 410 -2.44 -18.67 9.17
C GLY A 410 -2.45 -17.25 8.60
N ARG A 411 -3.56 -16.86 7.98
CA ARG A 411 -3.82 -15.48 7.55
C ARG A 411 -5.10 -15.00 8.22
N TYR A 412 -5.14 -13.74 8.63
CA TYR A 412 -6.39 -13.16 9.09
C TYR A 412 -7.34 -12.87 7.93
N LEU A 413 -8.62 -12.97 8.20
CA LEU A 413 -9.63 -12.49 7.26
C LEU A 413 -9.57 -10.96 7.17
N PRO A 414 -9.93 -10.36 6.03
CA PRO A 414 -9.89 -8.91 5.84
C PRO A 414 -10.80 -8.12 6.80
N SER A 415 -11.84 -8.77 7.34
CA SER A 415 -12.76 -8.19 8.30
C SER A 415 -13.17 -9.25 9.32
N ASP A 416 -13.34 -8.84 10.57
CA ASP A 416 -13.89 -9.67 11.65
C ASP A 416 -15.32 -10.16 11.36
N ARG A 417 -16.08 -9.40 10.57
CA ARG A 417 -17.47 -9.68 10.22
C ARG A 417 -17.64 -10.90 9.34
N TYR A 418 -16.62 -11.29 8.56
CA TYR A 418 -16.71 -12.49 7.72
C TYR A 418 -16.91 -13.78 8.52
N GLY A 419 -16.34 -13.86 9.72
CA GLY A 419 -16.52 -15.02 10.59
C GLY A 419 -17.91 -15.17 11.18
N MET A 420 -18.68 -14.09 11.23
CA MET A 420 -20.04 -14.09 11.77
C MET A 420 -21.08 -14.63 10.77
N GLY A 421 -20.71 -14.82 9.51
CA GLY A 421 -21.60 -15.24 8.44
C GLY A 421 -22.43 -14.09 7.84
N PRO A 422 -23.60 -14.39 7.28
CA PRO A 422 -24.42 -13.40 6.62
C PRO A 422 -24.81 -12.23 7.53
N GLN A 423 -24.67 -11.01 7.01
CA GLN A 423 -24.99 -9.77 7.72
C GLN A 423 -25.97 -8.93 6.93
N SER A 424 -26.79 -8.16 7.64
CA SER A 424 -27.69 -7.18 7.03
C SER A 424 -27.33 -5.78 7.48
N THR A 425 -27.44 -4.82 6.58
CA THR A 425 -27.27 -3.41 6.87
C THR A 425 -28.58 -2.68 6.65
N SER A 426 -28.90 -1.72 7.52
CA SER A 426 -29.97 -0.77 7.27
C SER A 426 -29.38 0.37 6.45
N GLU A 427 -29.93 0.64 5.27
CA GLU A 427 -29.54 1.79 4.47
C GLU A 427 -30.41 2.98 4.84
N ASN A 428 -29.77 4.06 5.23
CA ASN A 428 -30.39 5.36 5.44
C ASN A 428 -30.30 6.19 4.14
N ILE A 429 -30.91 7.35 4.15
CA ILE A 429 -30.91 8.30 3.03
C ILE A 429 -29.48 8.51 2.51
N GLY A 430 -29.28 8.25 1.22
CA GLY A 430 -28.01 8.51 0.56
C GLY A 430 -27.70 10.00 0.48
N TRP A 431 -26.46 10.33 0.25
CA TRP A 431 -25.95 11.68 0.05
C TRP A 431 -26.73 12.50 -1.00
N SER A 432 -27.14 11.88 -2.08
CA SER A 432 -27.92 12.51 -3.16
C SER A 432 -29.39 12.80 -2.82
N GLY A 433 -29.82 12.55 -1.60
CA GLY A 433 -31.22 12.66 -1.20
C GLY A 433 -32.12 11.55 -1.76
N SER A 434 -31.54 10.57 -2.44
CA SER A 434 -32.26 9.41 -2.94
C SER A 434 -32.59 8.48 -1.76
N TRP A 435 -33.86 8.13 -1.61
CA TRP A 435 -34.29 7.12 -0.66
C TRP A 435 -33.88 5.74 -1.18
N ILE A 436 -32.99 5.09 -0.47
CA ILE A 436 -32.55 3.75 -0.83
C ILE A 436 -33.35 2.71 -0.05
N SER A 437 -33.93 3.08 1.08
CA SER A 437 -34.76 2.17 1.88
C SER A 437 -36.25 2.40 1.66
N GLY A 438 -36.96 1.36 1.29
CA GLY A 438 -38.41 1.35 1.36
C GLY A 438 -38.88 1.43 2.81
N SER A 439 -39.80 2.32 3.12
CA SER A 439 -40.54 2.26 4.38
C SER A 439 -41.93 1.63 4.12
N TYR A 440 -42.33 0.76 4.98
CA TYR A 440 -43.71 0.24 5.01
C TYR A 440 -44.43 0.80 6.23
N ASN A 441 -45.51 1.53 6.01
CA ASN A 441 -46.22 2.24 7.09
C ASN A 441 -45.36 3.05 8.04
N GLN A 442 -44.40 3.82 7.51
CA GLN A 442 -43.47 4.64 8.29
C GLN A 442 -42.47 3.84 9.18
N TYR A 443 -42.45 2.54 9.10
CA TYR A 443 -41.43 1.73 9.70
C TYR A 443 -40.28 1.55 8.70
N ALA A 444 -39.05 1.79 9.12
CA ALA A 444 -37.86 1.47 8.34
C ALA A 444 -37.79 -0.05 8.19
N THR A 445 -38.21 -0.56 7.02
CA THR A 445 -38.36 -2.01 6.79
C THR A 445 -37.25 -2.61 5.96
N ALA A 446 -36.45 -1.79 5.29
CA ALA A 446 -35.43 -2.31 4.43
C ALA A 446 -34.10 -2.42 5.16
N THR A 447 -33.89 -3.56 5.77
CA THR A 447 -32.55 -4.07 5.93
C THR A 447 -32.19 -4.74 4.62
N ARG A 448 -31.22 -4.18 3.90
CA ARG A 448 -30.62 -4.84 2.75
C ARG A 448 -29.68 -5.92 3.28
N PRO A 449 -29.98 -7.20 3.10
CA PRO A 449 -29.03 -8.23 3.46
C PRO A 449 -27.81 -8.12 2.53
N TYR A 450 -26.62 -8.24 3.09
CA TYR A 450 -25.38 -8.48 2.32
C TYR A 450 -24.94 -7.35 1.40
N THR A 451 -24.86 -6.13 1.90
CA THR A 451 -24.42 -4.94 1.14
C THR A 451 -23.07 -5.15 0.45
N PHE A 452 -22.21 -5.97 1.02
CA PHE A 452 -20.87 -6.28 0.45
C PHE A 452 -20.84 -7.62 -0.30
N GLY A 453 -21.97 -8.31 -0.44
CA GLY A 453 -22.08 -9.65 -0.98
C GLY A 453 -22.42 -10.69 0.09
N TRP A 454 -22.97 -11.79 -0.37
CA TRP A 454 -23.32 -12.92 0.50
C TRP A 454 -22.04 -13.62 0.99
N ILE A 455 -22.00 -13.93 2.29
CA ILE A 455 -21.02 -14.83 2.85
C ILE A 455 -21.73 -15.92 3.65
N GLY A 456 -21.35 -17.18 3.45
CA GLY A 456 -21.95 -18.32 4.15
C GLY A 456 -21.43 -18.46 5.57
N PHE A 457 -22.12 -19.28 6.37
CA PHE A 457 -21.60 -19.74 7.66
C PHE A 457 -20.42 -20.69 7.46
N GLY A 458 -19.53 -20.78 8.45
CA GLY A 458 -18.45 -21.77 8.44
C GLY A 458 -17.17 -21.30 7.70
N VAL A 459 -16.95 -20.00 7.63
CA VAL A 459 -15.69 -19.44 7.09
C VAL A 459 -14.52 -19.94 7.93
N GLU A 460 -13.55 -20.56 7.25
CA GLU A 460 -12.35 -21.13 7.85
C GLU A 460 -11.14 -20.18 7.70
N TRP A 461 -10.05 -20.52 8.38
CA TRP A 461 -8.80 -19.81 8.21
C TRP A 461 -8.23 -19.92 6.77
N PRO A 462 -7.93 -18.80 6.11
CA PRO A 462 -6.96 -18.81 5.04
C PRO A 462 -5.56 -19.05 5.61
N TYR A 463 -4.68 -19.68 4.85
CA TYR A 463 -3.32 -19.96 5.29
C TYR A 463 -2.33 -20.00 4.13
N ALA A 464 -1.06 -19.83 4.44
CA ALA A 464 0.04 -19.95 3.50
C ALA A 464 0.93 -21.16 3.86
N ASP A 465 1.15 -22.06 2.91
CA ASP A 465 2.21 -23.06 2.97
C ASP A 465 3.44 -22.46 2.26
N LYS A 466 4.51 -22.22 3.03
CA LYS A 466 5.73 -21.58 2.55
C LYS A 466 6.91 -22.54 2.65
N ALA A 467 7.73 -22.57 1.62
CA ALA A 467 8.99 -23.29 1.61
C ALA A 467 10.10 -22.43 1.02
N GLU A 468 11.27 -22.48 1.63
CA GLU A 468 12.49 -21.83 1.16
C GLU A 468 13.66 -22.79 1.34
N TRP A 469 14.55 -22.85 0.35
CA TRP A 469 15.80 -23.61 0.45
C TRP A 469 16.89 -22.94 -0.37
N GLY A 470 18.12 -23.14 0.01
CA GLY A 470 19.21 -22.49 -0.70
C GLY A 470 20.60 -22.78 -0.16
N ILE A 471 21.51 -21.98 -0.63
CA ILE A 471 22.96 -22.07 -0.31
C ILE A 471 23.40 -20.70 0.16
N ARG A 472 24.07 -20.65 1.32
CA ARG A 472 24.82 -19.48 1.79
C ARG A 472 26.29 -19.79 1.73
N SER A 473 27.07 -18.88 1.14
CA SER A 473 28.49 -19.11 0.97
C SER A 473 29.32 -17.83 1.21
N LYS A 474 30.50 -18.03 1.81
CA LYS A 474 31.53 -16.99 1.97
C LYS A 474 32.88 -17.51 1.50
N TRP A 475 33.61 -16.67 0.82
CA TRP A 475 34.82 -17.03 0.08
C TRP A 475 35.95 -16.03 0.40
N LEU A 476 37.21 -16.47 0.13
CA LEU A 476 38.39 -15.63 0.19
C LEU A 476 38.55 -14.89 1.52
N LYS A 477 38.46 -15.59 2.65
CA LYS A 477 38.49 -15.03 4.00
C LYS A 477 37.37 -13.99 4.24
N ASN A 478 36.13 -14.34 3.86
CA ASN A 478 34.92 -13.51 3.96
C ASN A 478 34.94 -12.24 3.09
N ARG A 479 35.82 -12.16 2.08
CA ARG A 479 35.83 -11.01 1.16
C ARG A 479 34.70 -11.06 0.12
N LEU A 480 34.19 -12.23 -0.18
CA LEU A 480 33.06 -12.43 -1.09
C LEU A 480 31.99 -13.26 -0.38
N SER A 481 30.75 -12.86 -0.43
CA SER A 481 29.58 -13.65 -0.04
C SER A 481 28.61 -13.80 -1.22
N ALA A 482 28.02 -14.98 -1.34
CA ALA A 482 27.02 -15.29 -2.33
C ALA A 482 25.96 -16.19 -1.73
N ASP A 483 24.72 -15.71 -1.70
CA ASP A 483 23.56 -16.42 -1.16
C ASP A 483 22.55 -16.58 -2.29
N VAL A 484 22.08 -17.80 -2.49
CA VAL A 484 21.03 -18.14 -3.46
C VAL A 484 19.94 -18.87 -2.71
N SER A 485 18.71 -18.41 -2.85
CA SER A 485 17.54 -19.09 -2.32
C SER A 485 16.47 -19.29 -3.39
N PHE A 486 15.72 -20.37 -3.23
CA PHE A 486 14.54 -20.73 -3.98
C PHE A 486 13.37 -20.77 -3.03
N TYR A 487 12.23 -20.24 -3.42
CA TYR A 487 11.05 -20.28 -2.60
C TYR A 487 9.81 -20.75 -3.37
N SER A 488 8.87 -21.33 -2.62
CA SER A 488 7.52 -21.66 -3.08
C SER A 488 6.53 -21.31 -1.98
N ASN A 489 5.71 -20.29 -2.23
CA ASN A 489 4.67 -19.84 -1.31
C ASN A 489 3.32 -20.13 -1.95
N ARG A 490 2.48 -20.90 -1.27
CA ARG A 490 1.13 -21.25 -1.71
C ARG A 490 0.12 -20.75 -0.70
N ASP A 491 -0.60 -19.69 -1.08
CA ASP A 491 -1.71 -19.15 -0.31
C ASP A 491 -2.96 -19.94 -0.62
N LYS A 492 -3.61 -20.47 0.41
CA LYS A 492 -4.73 -21.40 0.28
C LYS A 492 -5.95 -20.93 1.04
N ASN A 493 -7.08 -21.44 0.62
CA ASN A 493 -8.38 -21.16 1.24
C ASN A 493 -8.70 -19.67 1.31
N LEU A 494 -8.25 -18.91 0.30
CA LEU A 494 -8.51 -17.48 0.20
C LEU A 494 -9.98 -17.25 -0.17
N LEU A 495 -10.54 -16.15 0.36
CA LEU A 495 -11.84 -15.64 -0.04
C LEU A 495 -11.76 -14.94 -1.39
N VAL A 496 -12.73 -15.24 -2.25
CA VAL A 496 -12.94 -14.54 -3.51
C VAL A 496 -14.43 -14.20 -3.66
N LYS A 497 -14.72 -12.99 -4.14
CA LYS A 497 -16.08 -12.57 -4.49
C LYS A 497 -16.40 -13.09 -5.89
N LEU A 498 -17.44 -13.89 -6.01
CA LEU A 498 -17.93 -14.42 -7.28
C LEU A 498 -19.24 -13.73 -7.64
N PRO A 499 -19.47 -13.37 -8.90
CA PRO A 499 -20.74 -12.80 -9.32
C PRO A 499 -21.87 -13.81 -9.13
N VAL A 500 -23.03 -13.31 -8.82
CA VAL A 500 -24.28 -14.08 -8.74
C VAL A 500 -25.35 -13.42 -9.59
N ALA A 501 -26.40 -14.18 -9.91
CA ALA A 501 -27.52 -13.62 -10.65
C ALA A 501 -28.17 -12.48 -9.85
N HIS A 502 -28.52 -11.38 -10.51
CA HIS A 502 -29.09 -10.18 -9.88
C HIS A 502 -30.39 -10.43 -9.13
N GLU A 503 -31.11 -11.49 -9.51
CA GLU A 503 -32.35 -11.93 -8.86
C GLU A 503 -32.19 -12.32 -7.39
N TYR A 504 -30.94 -12.61 -6.95
CA TYR A 504 -30.65 -12.87 -5.55
C TYR A 504 -30.61 -11.61 -4.69
N GLY A 505 -30.59 -10.41 -5.29
CA GLY A 505 -30.64 -9.13 -4.59
C GLY A 505 -29.32 -8.66 -3.99
N TYR A 506 -28.17 -9.25 -4.38
CA TYR A 506 -26.82 -8.83 -4.00
C TYR A 506 -25.85 -9.08 -5.15
N ASP A 507 -24.74 -8.32 -5.14
CA ASP A 507 -23.82 -8.23 -6.29
C ASP A 507 -22.85 -9.40 -6.41
N GLY A 508 -22.70 -10.20 -5.36
CA GLY A 508 -21.76 -11.30 -5.39
C GLY A 508 -21.81 -12.18 -4.14
N GLN A 509 -21.16 -13.31 -4.22
CA GLN A 509 -21.00 -14.27 -3.13
C GLN A 509 -19.52 -14.44 -2.82
N TYR A 510 -19.13 -14.30 -1.56
CA TYR A 510 -17.81 -14.66 -1.08
C TYR A 510 -17.70 -16.16 -0.86
N LYS A 511 -16.76 -16.79 -1.55
CA LYS A 511 -16.44 -18.22 -1.37
C LYS A 511 -14.98 -18.42 -1.06
N GLN A 512 -14.69 -19.39 -0.19
CA GLN A 512 -13.34 -19.87 0.08
C GLN A 512 -12.92 -20.94 -0.93
N GLY A 513 -11.60 -21.13 -1.07
CA GLY A 513 -11.03 -22.16 -1.93
C GLY A 513 -10.19 -21.61 -3.09
N MET A 514 -10.00 -20.30 -3.17
CA MET A 514 -9.02 -19.74 -4.10
C MET A 514 -7.60 -20.03 -3.60
N GLU A 515 -6.72 -20.49 -4.48
CA GLU A 515 -5.31 -20.73 -4.21
C GLU A 515 -4.42 -19.95 -5.17
N ILE A 516 -3.40 -19.27 -4.61
CA ILE A 516 -2.40 -18.51 -5.37
C ILE A 516 -1.02 -19.06 -5.03
N THR A 517 -0.21 -19.36 -6.05
CA THR A 517 1.17 -19.83 -5.88
C THR A 517 2.16 -18.80 -6.38
N ASN A 518 3.14 -18.49 -5.56
CA ASN A 518 4.30 -17.67 -5.92
C ASN A 518 5.56 -18.53 -5.81
N ARG A 519 6.36 -18.58 -6.88
CA ARG A 519 7.64 -19.30 -6.92
C ARG A 519 8.71 -18.36 -7.42
N GLY A 520 9.89 -18.44 -6.84
CA GLY A 520 10.95 -17.55 -7.27
C GLY A 520 12.33 -17.93 -6.81
N VAL A 521 13.27 -17.09 -7.24
CA VAL A 521 14.70 -17.20 -6.93
C VAL A 521 15.17 -15.85 -6.40
N GLU A 522 15.93 -15.86 -5.33
CA GLU A 522 16.62 -14.69 -4.83
C GLU A 522 18.12 -14.94 -4.84
N LEU A 523 18.88 -13.93 -5.26
CA LEU A 523 20.33 -13.90 -5.26
C LEU A 523 20.82 -12.68 -4.49
N SER A 524 21.76 -12.87 -3.58
CA SER A 524 22.45 -11.79 -2.87
C SER A 524 23.95 -11.98 -2.99
N LEU A 525 24.64 -10.94 -3.46
CA LEU A 525 26.08 -10.92 -3.61
C LEU A 525 26.65 -9.74 -2.84
N ALA A 526 27.72 -9.95 -2.10
CA ALA A 526 28.46 -8.84 -1.50
C ALA A 526 29.98 -9.15 -1.54
N GLY A 527 30.77 -8.11 -1.78
CA GLY A 527 32.19 -8.27 -1.91
C GLY A 527 33.00 -7.05 -1.44
N VAL A 528 34.12 -7.32 -0.80
CA VAL A 528 35.15 -6.32 -0.48
C VAL A 528 36.26 -6.45 -1.51
N LEU A 529 36.21 -5.57 -2.53
CA LEU A 529 37.10 -5.59 -3.68
C LEU A 529 38.51 -5.11 -3.29
N VAL A 530 38.58 -4.04 -2.51
CA VAL A 530 39.82 -3.50 -1.97
C VAL A 530 39.70 -3.35 -0.47
N ASN A 531 40.69 -3.82 0.26
CA ASN A 531 40.81 -3.66 1.69
C ASN A 531 42.26 -3.40 2.07
N GLN A 532 42.65 -2.15 1.94
CA GLN A 532 43.99 -1.67 2.28
C GLN A 532 43.87 -0.51 3.28
N PRO A 533 43.54 -0.82 4.56
CA PRO A 533 43.31 0.22 5.56
C PRO A 533 44.57 1.07 5.86
N ASN A 534 45.75 0.50 5.72
CA ASN A 534 47.03 1.24 5.90
C ASN A 534 47.23 2.33 4.84
N ASP A 535 46.79 2.09 3.60
CA ASP A 535 46.83 3.03 2.51
C ASP A 535 45.54 3.89 2.43
N GLY A 536 44.61 3.64 3.31
CA GLY A 536 43.34 4.33 3.44
C GLY A 536 42.28 3.94 2.39
N TRP A 537 42.48 2.84 1.62
CA TRP A 537 41.56 2.39 0.59
C TRP A 537 40.68 1.25 1.07
N GLN A 538 39.37 1.42 0.98
CA GLN A 538 38.38 0.35 1.12
C GLN A 538 37.32 0.49 0.03
N TRP A 539 37.02 -0.59 -0.70
CA TRP A 539 35.96 -0.60 -1.69
C TRP A 539 35.12 -1.84 -1.54
N SER A 540 33.84 -1.65 -1.29
CA SER A 540 32.85 -2.70 -1.16
C SER A 540 31.71 -2.52 -2.16
N VAL A 541 31.17 -3.63 -2.62
CA VAL A 541 30.02 -3.70 -3.53
C VAL A 541 29.01 -4.70 -3.01
N ALA A 542 27.74 -4.44 -3.22
CA ALA A 542 26.67 -5.40 -2.97
C ALA A 542 25.63 -5.34 -4.08
N ALA A 543 25.07 -6.49 -4.42
CA ALA A 543 24.00 -6.61 -5.40
C ALA A 543 22.97 -7.64 -4.93
N ASN A 544 21.71 -7.41 -5.24
CA ASN A 544 20.65 -8.38 -5.06
C ASN A 544 19.79 -8.48 -6.33
N PHE A 545 19.19 -9.61 -6.52
CA PHE A 545 18.28 -9.92 -7.62
C PHE A 545 17.19 -10.83 -7.12
N ALA A 546 15.96 -10.59 -7.53
CA ALA A 546 14.81 -11.45 -7.27
C ALA A 546 13.98 -11.65 -8.54
N PHE A 547 13.54 -12.86 -8.74
CA PHE A 547 12.57 -13.25 -9.76
C PHE A 547 11.36 -13.88 -9.08
N ASN A 548 10.14 -13.48 -9.46
CA ASN A 548 8.89 -14.06 -8.98
C ASN A 548 8.00 -14.48 -10.15
N HIS A 549 7.41 -15.66 -10.03
CA HIS A 549 6.34 -16.16 -10.89
C HIS A 549 5.08 -16.36 -10.03
N ASN A 550 4.02 -15.63 -10.37
CA ASN A 550 2.70 -15.71 -9.74
C ASN A 550 1.74 -16.52 -10.61
N GLU A 551 0.92 -17.35 -10.00
CA GLU A 551 -0.05 -18.22 -10.68
C GLU A 551 -1.28 -18.42 -9.80
N LEU A 552 -2.47 -18.24 -10.37
CA LEU A 552 -3.73 -18.67 -9.76
C LEU A 552 -3.83 -20.20 -9.94
N SER A 553 -3.70 -20.94 -8.84
CA SER A 553 -3.63 -22.40 -8.87
C SER A 553 -5.01 -23.06 -8.86
N SER A 554 -5.99 -22.44 -8.17
CA SER A 554 -7.37 -22.92 -8.16
C SER A 554 -8.38 -21.83 -7.82
N LEU A 555 -9.62 -22.03 -8.23
CA LEU A 555 -10.80 -21.28 -7.82
C LEU A 555 -11.80 -22.19 -7.10
N PRO A 556 -12.71 -21.63 -6.28
CA PRO A 556 -13.77 -22.40 -5.63
C PRO A 556 -14.60 -23.20 -6.63
N ASP A 557 -15.16 -24.31 -6.17
CA ASP A 557 -16.07 -25.17 -6.93
C ASP A 557 -15.51 -25.73 -8.25
N GLY A 558 -14.17 -25.72 -8.42
CA GLY A 558 -13.48 -26.18 -9.63
C GLY A 558 -13.63 -25.26 -10.85
N LEU A 559 -14.05 -24.00 -10.62
CA LEU A 559 -14.13 -23.00 -11.69
C LEU A 559 -12.76 -22.82 -12.35
N GLN A 560 -12.75 -22.67 -13.66
CA GLN A 560 -11.53 -22.42 -14.43
C GLN A 560 -11.25 -20.91 -14.58
N GLN A 561 -12.29 -20.11 -14.51
CA GLN A 561 -12.20 -18.66 -14.54
C GLN A 561 -13.39 -18.03 -13.82
N ALA A 562 -13.18 -16.79 -13.35
CA ALA A 562 -14.23 -15.96 -12.76
C ALA A 562 -13.91 -14.48 -13.04
N GLU A 563 -14.92 -13.71 -13.37
CA GLU A 563 -14.82 -12.27 -13.43
C GLU A 563 -15.30 -11.67 -12.11
N THR A 564 -14.51 -10.79 -11.54
CA THR A 564 -14.83 -10.13 -10.26
C THR A 564 -14.21 -8.72 -10.24
N ASP A 565 -15.02 -7.73 -9.88
CA ASP A 565 -14.61 -6.32 -9.76
C ASP A 565 -13.82 -5.83 -11.01
N GLY A 566 -14.28 -6.19 -12.21
CA GLY A 566 -13.67 -5.80 -13.48
C GLY A 566 -12.34 -6.51 -13.80
N ARG A 567 -12.03 -7.59 -13.09
CA ARG A 567 -10.83 -8.43 -13.32
C ARG A 567 -11.25 -9.84 -13.72
N LEU A 568 -10.52 -10.42 -14.63
CA LEU A 568 -10.65 -11.84 -14.96
C LEU A 568 -9.60 -12.65 -14.19
N LEU A 569 -10.06 -13.50 -13.29
CA LEU A 569 -9.26 -14.52 -12.63
C LEU A 569 -9.34 -15.79 -13.45
N LYS A 570 -8.20 -16.31 -13.93
CA LYS A 570 -8.14 -17.53 -14.74
C LYS A 570 -7.07 -18.47 -14.18
N VAL A 571 -7.45 -19.72 -13.94
CA VAL A 571 -6.54 -20.75 -13.44
C VAL A 571 -5.38 -20.96 -14.43
N GLY A 572 -4.15 -21.00 -13.90
CA GLY A 572 -2.91 -21.08 -14.69
C GLY A 572 -2.34 -19.72 -15.12
N GLU A 573 -3.09 -18.63 -14.92
CA GLU A 573 -2.62 -17.27 -15.21
C GLU A 573 -2.25 -16.55 -13.91
N ALA A 574 -1.45 -15.47 -14.03
CA ALA A 574 -1.13 -14.64 -12.89
C ALA A 574 -2.34 -13.76 -12.48
N VAL A 575 -2.52 -13.55 -11.17
CA VAL A 575 -3.67 -12.76 -10.64
C VAL A 575 -3.51 -11.26 -10.85
N ASP A 576 -2.32 -10.80 -11.23
CA ASP A 576 -1.96 -9.39 -11.39
C ASP A 576 -2.08 -8.88 -12.83
N ARG A 577 -2.74 -9.65 -13.72
CA ARG A 577 -2.93 -9.27 -15.12
C ARG A 577 -4.07 -8.29 -15.31
N PHE A 578 -3.92 -7.42 -16.30
CA PHE A 578 -4.97 -6.49 -16.73
C PHE A 578 -5.93 -7.17 -17.68
N TYR A 579 -7.23 -6.94 -17.49
CA TYR A 579 -8.30 -7.46 -18.34
C TYR A 579 -8.81 -6.35 -19.23
N VAL A 580 -8.39 -6.34 -20.49
CA VAL A 580 -8.54 -5.20 -21.40
C VAL A 580 -8.86 -5.64 -22.81
N LEU A 581 -9.53 -4.76 -23.58
CA LEU A 581 -9.65 -4.87 -25.02
C LEU A 581 -8.28 -4.68 -25.68
N GLU A 582 -7.93 -5.56 -26.60
CA GLU A 582 -6.72 -5.44 -27.41
C GLU A 582 -6.98 -4.51 -28.60
N ASN A 583 -6.11 -3.51 -28.79
CA ASN A 583 -6.18 -2.56 -29.87
C ASN A 583 -5.00 -2.74 -30.83
N ASN A 584 -5.30 -2.98 -32.11
CA ASN A 584 -4.31 -3.18 -33.18
C ASN A 584 -4.13 -1.92 -34.05
N GLY A 585 -4.38 -0.73 -33.49
CA GLY A 585 -4.23 0.53 -34.19
C GLY A 585 -5.57 1.18 -34.54
N ILE A 586 -5.62 1.88 -35.64
CA ILE A 586 -6.75 2.72 -36.07
C ILE A 586 -7.13 2.36 -37.50
N TYR A 587 -8.43 2.28 -37.79
CA TYR A 587 -8.92 2.10 -39.18
C TYR A 587 -8.56 3.30 -40.01
N GLN A 588 -7.78 3.12 -41.07
CA GLN A 588 -7.39 4.24 -41.96
C GLN A 588 -8.47 4.57 -43.03
N SER A 589 -9.31 3.59 -43.34
CA SER A 589 -10.43 3.75 -44.26
C SER A 589 -11.61 2.88 -43.84
N ASP A 590 -12.80 3.24 -44.29
CA ASP A 590 -14.02 2.47 -44.03
C ASP A 590 -13.97 1.05 -44.63
N ALA A 591 -13.14 0.86 -45.65
CA ALA A 591 -12.94 -0.44 -46.27
C ALA A 591 -12.14 -1.42 -45.44
N GLU A 592 -11.37 -0.95 -44.42
CA GLU A 592 -10.63 -1.76 -43.50
C GLU A 592 -11.48 -2.35 -42.36
N VAL A 593 -12.67 -1.78 -42.12
CA VAL A 593 -13.57 -2.27 -41.09
C VAL A 593 -14.11 -3.65 -41.49
N PRO A 594 -13.95 -4.68 -40.63
CA PRO A 594 -14.45 -6.01 -40.94
C PRO A 594 -15.96 -6.00 -41.25
N VAL A 595 -16.33 -6.80 -42.24
CA VAL A 595 -17.73 -6.99 -42.65
C VAL A 595 -18.05 -8.49 -42.57
N LYS A 596 -19.11 -8.84 -41.82
CA LYS A 596 -19.64 -10.18 -41.70
C LYS A 596 -21.13 -10.17 -42.01
N ASP A 597 -21.59 -11.04 -42.93
CA ASP A 597 -22.98 -11.12 -43.38
C ASP A 597 -23.56 -9.76 -43.87
N GLY A 598 -22.71 -8.97 -44.55
CA GLY A 598 -23.09 -7.66 -45.10
C GLY A 598 -23.17 -6.53 -44.07
N ARG A 599 -22.78 -6.75 -42.82
CA ARG A 599 -22.80 -5.72 -41.76
C ARG A 599 -21.37 -5.45 -41.30
N LYS A 600 -21.05 -4.18 -41.12
CA LYS A 600 -19.78 -3.76 -40.51
C LYS A 600 -19.71 -4.15 -39.03
N MET A 601 -18.50 -4.29 -38.54
CA MET A 601 -18.24 -4.52 -37.10
C MET A 601 -18.84 -3.37 -36.30
N THR A 602 -19.43 -3.69 -35.12
CA THR A 602 -20.11 -2.75 -34.24
C THR A 602 -19.54 -2.74 -32.84
N VAL A 603 -19.65 -1.60 -32.16
CA VAL A 603 -19.48 -1.45 -30.73
C VAL A 603 -20.73 -0.74 -30.17
N ASN A 604 -21.33 -1.27 -29.11
CA ASN A 604 -22.59 -0.75 -28.55
C ASN A 604 -23.70 -0.56 -29.60
N GLY A 605 -23.73 -1.39 -30.67
CA GLY A 605 -24.70 -1.27 -31.77
C GLY A 605 -24.38 -0.21 -32.84
N VAL A 606 -23.26 0.52 -32.69
CA VAL A 606 -22.80 1.53 -33.66
C VAL A 606 -21.72 0.93 -34.56
N GLU A 607 -21.86 1.11 -35.89
CA GLU A 607 -20.86 0.64 -36.84
C GLU A 607 -19.56 1.45 -36.74
N LEU A 608 -18.44 0.72 -36.71
CA LEU A 608 -17.10 1.30 -36.75
C LEU A 608 -16.79 1.86 -38.14
N LYS A 609 -15.94 2.88 -38.18
CA LYS A 609 -15.52 3.60 -39.37
C LYS A 609 -14.10 4.07 -39.34
N ALA A 610 -13.61 4.68 -40.40
CA ALA A 610 -12.29 5.29 -40.45
C ALA A 610 -12.07 6.25 -39.26
N GLY A 611 -10.93 6.12 -38.60
CA GLY A 611 -10.55 6.85 -37.40
C GLY A 611 -10.88 6.17 -36.08
N ASP A 612 -11.71 5.14 -36.08
CA ASP A 612 -12.04 4.37 -34.89
C ASP A 612 -10.94 3.35 -34.56
N PRO A 613 -10.81 2.91 -33.27
CA PRO A 613 -9.83 1.91 -32.88
C PRO A 613 -10.08 0.55 -33.57
N LYS A 614 -8.99 -0.13 -33.92
CA LYS A 614 -9.02 -1.52 -34.39
C LYS A 614 -9.03 -2.49 -33.21
N TRP A 615 -10.10 -2.47 -32.41
CA TRP A 615 -10.26 -3.48 -31.38
C TRP A 615 -10.39 -4.88 -31.98
N VAL A 616 -9.83 -5.86 -31.31
CA VAL A 616 -9.78 -7.25 -31.80
C VAL A 616 -11.01 -8.01 -31.33
N ASP A 617 -11.84 -8.41 -32.27
CA ASP A 617 -12.95 -9.35 -32.06
C ASP A 617 -12.38 -10.76 -31.82
N LYS A 618 -12.41 -11.24 -30.56
CA LYS A 618 -11.82 -12.50 -30.14
C LYS A 618 -12.77 -13.70 -30.34
N ASN A 619 -14.05 -13.49 -30.21
CA ASN A 619 -15.06 -14.53 -30.36
C ASN A 619 -15.57 -14.66 -31.81
N GLY A 620 -15.26 -13.70 -32.69
CA GLY A 620 -15.60 -13.71 -34.11
C GLY A 620 -17.05 -13.43 -34.41
N ASP A 621 -17.76 -12.74 -33.52
CA ASP A 621 -19.20 -12.42 -33.68
C ASP A 621 -19.45 -11.11 -34.41
N ASN A 622 -18.39 -10.37 -34.78
CA ASN A 622 -18.39 -9.07 -35.44
C ASN A 622 -18.96 -7.93 -34.58
N LYS A 623 -18.85 -8.07 -33.25
CA LYS A 623 -19.17 -7.06 -32.25
C LYS A 623 -18.03 -6.95 -31.27
N ILE A 624 -17.76 -5.76 -30.80
CA ILE A 624 -16.81 -5.54 -29.72
C ILE A 624 -17.56 -5.42 -28.40
N THR A 625 -17.33 -6.38 -27.53
CA THR A 625 -17.97 -6.51 -26.21
C THR A 625 -16.93 -6.87 -25.13
N ASP A 626 -17.37 -7.03 -23.90
CA ASP A 626 -16.51 -7.49 -22.81
C ASP A 626 -15.96 -8.91 -23.01
N GLU A 627 -16.60 -9.71 -23.86
CA GLU A 627 -16.15 -11.07 -24.21
C GLU A 627 -14.85 -11.06 -25.06
N ASP A 628 -14.51 -9.89 -25.67
CA ASP A 628 -13.29 -9.71 -26.45
C ASP A 628 -12.08 -9.27 -25.64
N LYS A 629 -12.27 -8.98 -24.35
CA LYS A 629 -11.19 -8.62 -23.46
C LYS A 629 -10.22 -9.78 -23.24
N VAL A 630 -8.97 -9.46 -23.09
CA VAL A 630 -7.87 -10.42 -22.87
C VAL A 630 -7.05 -10.05 -21.65
N LEU A 631 -6.41 -11.05 -21.04
CA LEU A 631 -5.41 -10.83 -19.99
C LEU A 631 -4.10 -10.34 -20.62
N LYS A 632 -3.63 -9.15 -20.23
CA LYS A 632 -2.43 -8.52 -20.80
C LYS A 632 -1.58 -7.87 -19.70
N GLY A 633 -0.26 -7.83 -19.91
CA GLY A 633 0.68 -7.22 -18.96
C GLY A 633 0.70 -7.87 -17.57
N HIS A 634 1.44 -7.25 -16.66
CA HIS A 634 1.54 -7.60 -15.25
C HIS A 634 1.63 -6.33 -14.42
N SER A 635 0.83 -6.17 -13.37
CA SER A 635 0.94 -4.99 -12.50
C SER A 635 2.13 -5.06 -11.54
N LEU A 636 2.62 -6.26 -11.26
CA LEU A 636 3.79 -6.49 -10.42
C LEU A 636 5.04 -6.79 -11.25
N PRO A 637 6.22 -6.33 -10.81
CA PRO A 637 7.47 -6.63 -11.51
C PRO A 637 7.82 -8.12 -11.39
N LYS A 638 8.24 -8.72 -12.49
CA LYS A 638 8.80 -10.08 -12.50
C LYS A 638 10.23 -10.13 -11.97
N TYR A 639 10.98 -9.07 -12.21
CA TYR A 639 12.39 -8.94 -11.83
C TYR A 639 12.57 -7.69 -10.99
N THR A 640 13.18 -7.82 -9.82
CA THR A 640 13.57 -6.71 -8.97
C THR A 640 14.98 -6.91 -8.47
N GLY A 641 15.65 -5.81 -8.18
CA GLY A 641 16.98 -5.90 -7.60
C GLY A 641 17.62 -4.54 -7.39
N GLY A 642 18.82 -4.58 -6.91
CA GLY A 642 19.58 -3.38 -6.69
C GLY A 642 21.06 -3.68 -6.59
N PHE A 643 21.86 -2.65 -6.72
CA PHE A 643 23.27 -2.71 -6.41
C PHE A 643 23.73 -1.45 -5.70
N SER A 644 24.72 -1.61 -4.86
CA SER A 644 25.34 -0.51 -4.14
C SER A 644 26.85 -0.64 -4.15
N THR A 645 27.52 0.49 -4.10
CA THR A 645 28.96 0.59 -3.99
C THR A 645 29.34 1.59 -2.92
N GLN A 646 30.34 1.28 -2.15
CA GLN A 646 30.90 2.16 -1.14
C GLN A 646 32.42 2.18 -1.26
N LEU A 647 32.96 3.33 -1.54
CA LEU A 647 34.39 3.59 -1.65
C LEU A 647 34.81 4.51 -0.51
N LYS A 648 35.77 4.09 0.28
CA LYS A 648 36.41 4.91 1.30
C LYS A 648 37.88 5.13 0.93
N PHE A 649 38.30 6.37 0.97
CA PHE A 649 39.70 6.75 0.77
C PHE A 649 40.13 7.76 1.84
N LYS A 650 40.95 7.30 2.75
CA LYS A 650 41.40 8.07 3.93
C LYS A 650 40.21 8.63 4.70
N ARG A 651 39.98 9.94 4.65
CA ARG A 651 38.87 10.63 5.33
C ARG A 651 37.63 10.81 4.47
N PHE A 652 37.71 10.49 3.17
CA PHE A 652 36.59 10.60 2.26
C PHE A 652 35.85 9.25 2.12
N ASP A 653 34.54 9.30 2.06
CA ASP A 653 33.70 8.17 1.67
C ASP A 653 32.72 8.59 0.57
N LEU A 654 32.56 7.73 -0.42
CA LEU A 654 31.63 7.88 -1.53
C LEU A 654 30.75 6.63 -1.58
N GLY A 655 29.45 6.83 -1.50
CA GLY A 655 28.45 5.79 -1.64
C GLY A 655 27.50 6.05 -2.79
N ALA A 656 27.07 4.99 -3.49
CA ALA A 656 25.97 5.07 -4.44
C ALA A 656 25.09 3.82 -4.34
N SER A 657 23.78 3.99 -4.47
CA SER A 657 22.84 2.88 -4.48
C SER A 657 21.81 3.01 -5.60
N PHE A 658 21.49 1.88 -6.22
CA PHE A 658 20.58 1.76 -7.34
C PHE A 658 19.52 0.71 -7.05
N PHE A 659 18.37 0.89 -7.64
CA PHE A 659 17.27 -0.07 -7.61
C PHE A 659 16.67 -0.19 -9.01
N PHE A 660 16.31 -1.40 -9.42
CA PHE A 660 15.58 -1.64 -10.65
C PHE A 660 14.36 -2.53 -10.44
N ALA A 661 13.37 -2.30 -11.27
CA ALA A 661 12.22 -3.18 -11.42
C ALA A 661 11.90 -3.34 -12.91
N ALA A 662 11.59 -4.56 -13.33
CA ALA A 662 11.34 -4.86 -14.74
C ALA A 662 10.29 -5.94 -14.93
N GLY A 663 9.67 -5.94 -16.12
CA GLY A 663 8.65 -6.92 -16.51
C GLY A 663 7.27 -6.58 -15.98
N GLN A 664 7.06 -5.36 -15.52
CA GLN A 664 5.76 -4.85 -15.09
C GLN A 664 5.15 -3.91 -16.15
N SER A 665 3.85 -3.77 -16.07
CA SER A 665 3.05 -2.80 -16.82
C SER A 665 2.23 -1.97 -15.86
N ALA A 666 1.86 -0.78 -16.26
CA ALA A 666 0.94 0.08 -15.52
C ALA A 666 -0.13 0.62 -16.44
N MET A 667 -1.35 0.73 -15.93
CA MET A 667 -2.41 1.47 -16.60
C MET A 667 -2.19 2.95 -16.33
N ASN A 668 -1.93 3.74 -17.37
CA ASN A 668 -1.74 5.18 -17.26
C ASN A 668 -3.10 5.88 -17.11
N TYR A 669 -3.68 5.81 -15.92
CA TYR A 669 -4.96 6.47 -15.63
C TYR A 669 -4.90 7.99 -15.77
N ARG A 670 -3.73 8.59 -15.59
CA ARG A 670 -3.56 10.03 -15.84
C ARG A 670 -3.74 10.36 -17.31
N ALA A 671 -3.12 9.58 -18.20
CA ALA A 671 -3.35 9.74 -19.66
C ALA A 671 -4.80 9.47 -20.01
N TYR A 672 -5.42 8.44 -19.43
CA TYR A 672 -6.85 8.19 -19.61
C TYR A 672 -7.70 9.40 -19.21
N GLN A 673 -7.53 9.93 -18.00
CA GLN A 673 -8.27 11.10 -17.53
C GLN A 673 -8.03 12.34 -18.39
N GLN A 674 -6.81 12.48 -18.91
CA GLN A 674 -6.49 13.58 -19.83
C GLN A 674 -7.13 13.42 -21.21
N TYR A 675 -7.39 12.19 -21.65
CA TYR A 675 -7.92 11.86 -22.97
C TYR A 675 -9.40 11.43 -22.93
N ASP A 676 -9.98 11.29 -21.77
CA ASP A 676 -11.42 11.11 -21.61
C ASP A 676 -12.14 12.45 -21.77
N PHE A 677 -12.32 12.83 -23.01
CA PHE A 677 -12.97 14.09 -23.38
C PHE A 677 -14.47 14.10 -23.04
N THR A 678 -15.08 12.97 -22.78
CA THR A 678 -16.47 12.87 -22.34
C THR A 678 -16.69 13.47 -20.96
N THR A 679 -15.68 13.38 -20.08
CA THR A 679 -15.71 14.02 -18.76
C THR A 679 -15.19 15.45 -18.78
N LEU A 680 -14.29 15.78 -19.70
CA LEU A 680 -13.75 17.14 -19.85
C LEU A 680 -14.81 18.16 -20.27
N ASP A 681 -15.79 17.75 -21.07
CA ASP A 681 -16.88 18.63 -21.47
C ASP A 681 -17.81 19.01 -20.32
N LYS A 682 -17.75 18.30 -19.21
CA LYS A 682 -18.48 18.57 -17.96
C LYS A 682 -17.66 19.31 -16.91
N GLY A 683 -16.36 19.46 -17.12
CA GLY A 683 -15.44 20.04 -16.16
C GLY A 683 -15.04 21.48 -16.54
N ASP A 684 -14.89 22.32 -15.52
CA ASP A 684 -14.46 23.71 -15.66
C ASP A 684 -12.92 23.85 -15.68
N ASN A 685 -12.22 22.78 -16.02
CA ASN A 685 -10.76 22.71 -15.91
C ASN A 685 -10.07 22.83 -17.26
N LEU A 686 -9.03 23.66 -17.33
CA LEU A 686 -8.08 23.65 -18.42
C LEU A 686 -7.16 22.43 -18.27
N ALA A 687 -7.01 21.69 -19.35
CA ALA A 687 -6.05 20.60 -19.38
C ALA A 687 -4.64 21.11 -19.66
N GLY A 688 -3.63 20.39 -19.22
CA GLY A 688 -2.26 20.62 -19.65
C GLY A 688 -2.14 20.48 -21.18
N VAL A 689 -1.22 21.22 -21.77
CA VAL A 689 -0.92 21.12 -23.21
C VAL A 689 -0.55 19.67 -23.53
N LYS A 690 -1.24 19.11 -24.53
CA LYS A 690 -1.04 17.73 -24.96
C LYS A 690 -0.58 17.71 -26.39
N GLU A 691 0.52 17.03 -26.62
CA GLU A 691 0.97 16.70 -27.96
C GLU A 691 0.29 15.41 -28.41
N ILE A 692 -1.02 15.50 -28.73
CA ILE A 692 -1.79 14.37 -29.25
C ILE A 692 -1.98 14.56 -30.75
N PHE A 693 -1.56 13.54 -31.50
CA PHE A 693 -1.80 13.46 -32.92
C PHE A 693 -3.01 12.54 -33.15
N PHE A 694 -4.20 13.16 -33.25
CA PHE A 694 -5.43 12.45 -33.59
C PHE A 694 -5.46 12.07 -35.06
N TRP A 695 -6.11 10.95 -35.35
CA TRP A 695 -6.44 10.60 -36.73
C TRP A 695 -7.28 11.72 -37.43
N GLN A 696 -6.83 12.14 -38.58
CA GLN A 696 -7.51 13.04 -39.48
C GLN A 696 -7.62 12.38 -40.86
N SER A 697 -8.61 12.75 -41.67
CA SER A 697 -8.75 12.19 -42.99
C SER A 697 -7.53 12.52 -43.86
N GLY A 698 -6.79 11.50 -44.28
CA GLY A 698 -5.60 11.61 -45.13
C GLY A 698 -4.37 10.90 -44.55
N ASN A 699 -3.63 10.23 -45.36
CA ASN A 699 -2.57 9.23 -45.17
C ASN A 699 -1.43 9.45 -44.14
N VAL A 700 -1.68 10.12 -43.02
CA VAL A 700 -0.66 10.24 -41.97
C VAL A 700 -0.94 9.21 -40.85
N PRO A 701 -0.01 8.30 -40.53
CA PRO A 701 -0.17 7.40 -39.42
C PRO A 701 -0.29 8.20 -38.12
N MET A 702 -1.36 7.98 -37.37
CA MET A 702 -1.62 8.63 -36.10
C MET A 702 -1.71 7.59 -34.98
N ASP A 703 -1.21 7.93 -33.82
CA ASP A 703 -1.15 7.00 -32.69
C ASP A 703 -2.48 6.92 -31.92
N TYR A 704 -3.34 7.95 -32.07
CA TYR A 704 -4.59 8.07 -31.34
C TYR A 704 -5.81 8.10 -32.26
N PRO A 705 -6.91 7.42 -31.89
CA PRO A 705 -8.12 7.38 -32.67
C PRO A 705 -8.78 8.77 -32.76
N ARG A 706 -9.64 8.92 -33.77
CA ARG A 706 -10.49 10.09 -33.89
C ARG A 706 -11.45 10.15 -32.71
N TYR A 707 -11.56 11.30 -32.07
CA TYR A 707 -12.60 11.56 -31.08
C TYR A 707 -13.76 12.34 -31.71
N ASN A 708 -14.98 11.90 -31.39
CA ASN A 708 -16.21 12.64 -31.68
C ASN A 708 -17.07 12.63 -30.41
N ALA A 709 -17.22 13.80 -29.80
CA ALA A 709 -17.93 13.95 -28.52
C ALA A 709 -19.42 13.55 -28.60
N LEU A 710 -20.00 13.52 -29.82
CA LEU A 710 -21.39 13.14 -30.08
C LEU A 710 -21.55 11.68 -30.53
N SER A 711 -20.48 10.90 -30.56
CA SER A 711 -20.50 9.47 -30.92
C SER A 711 -20.68 8.58 -29.71
N GLU A 712 -21.46 7.52 -29.87
CA GLU A 712 -21.57 6.46 -28.86
C GLU A 712 -20.37 5.46 -28.91
N VAL A 713 -19.53 5.56 -29.92
CA VAL A 713 -18.22 4.89 -29.90
C VAL A 713 -17.29 5.69 -28.99
N HIS A 714 -16.90 5.09 -27.87
CA HIS A 714 -15.97 5.70 -26.90
C HIS A 714 -14.54 5.20 -27.16
N PRO A 715 -13.78 5.80 -28.11
CA PRO A 715 -12.47 5.31 -28.53
C PRO A 715 -11.41 5.41 -27.43
N TYR A 716 -11.65 6.21 -26.41
CA TYR A 716 -10.77 6.46 -25.26
C TYR A 716 -11.23 5.78 -23.96
N ARG A 717 -12.01 4.70 -24.07
CA ARG A 717 -12.47 3.94 -22.91
C ARG A 717 -11.28 3.40 -22.05
N ALA A 718 -11.49 3.32 -20.73
CA ALA A 718 -10.42 2.98 -19.78
C ALA A 718 -9.94 1.51 -19.89
N ASP A 719 -10.81 0.62 -20.32
CA ASP A 719 -10.64 -0.82 -20.30
C ASP A 719 -10.02 -1.39 -21.60
N GLN A 720 -9.04 -0.68 -22.15
CA GLN A 720 -8.28 -1.08 -23.32
C GLN A 720 -6.77 -0.93 -23.10
N ASP A 721 -5.97 -1.56 -23.94
CA ASP A 721 -4.52 -1.53 -23.82
C ASP A 721 -3.84 -0.28 -24.37
N LEU A 722 -4.61 0.69 -24.88
CA LEU A 722 -4.10 2.01 -25.30
C LEU A 722 -3.31 2.72 -24.20
N TYR A 723 -3.70 2.51 -22.95
CA TYR A 723 -3.07 3.10 -21.77
C TYR A 723 -2.17 2.12 -21.00
N LEU A 724 -2.01 0.91 -21.52
CA LEU A 724 -1.20 -0.10 -20.85
C LEU A 724 0.27 0.07 -21.24
N GLU A 725 1.03 0.68 -20.37
CA GLU A 725 2.44 1.00 -20.58
C GLU A 725 3.35 -0.05 -19.93
N LYS A 726 4.47 -0.38 -20.58
CA LYS A 726 5.54 -1.18 -19.97
C LYS A 726 6.39 -0.27 -19.11
N VAL A 727 6.48 -0.57 -17.82
CA VAL A 727 7.19 0.23 -16.84
C VAL A 727 8.38 -0.56 -16.31
N SER A 728 9.52 -0.43 -16.97
CA SER A 728 10.80 -0.96 -16.47
C SER A 728 11.73 0.19 -16.21
N TYR A 729 12.37 0.21 -15.04
CA TYR A 729 13.21 1.34 -14.68
C TYR A 729 14.44 0.93 -13.85
N LEU A 730 15.46 1.75 -13.95
CA LEU A 730 16.63 1.79 -13.07
C LEU A 730 16.65 3.15 -12.37
N LYS A 731 16.57 3.15 -11.04
CA LYS A 731 16.55 4.36 -10.22
C LYS A 731 17.84 4.48 -9.42
N LEU A 732 18.52 5.61 -9.57
CA LEU A 732 19.56 6.04 -8.63
C LEU A 732 18.87 6.51 -7.34
N ARG A 733 19.05 5.77 -6.24
CA ARG A 733 18.40 6.05 -4.95
C ARG A 733 19.15 7.08 -4.14
N SER A 734 20.45 6.92 -4.08
CA SER A 734 21.30 7.84 -3.30
C SER A 734 22.71 7.91 -3.86
N VAL A 735 23.30 9.09 -3.75
CA VAL A 735 24.73 9.32 -3.82
C VAL A 735 25.10 10.05 -2.54
N THR A 736 26.10 9.54 -1.83
CA THR A 736 26.59 10.16 -0.59
C THR A 736 28.07 10.45 -0.72
N LEU A 737 28.46 11.64 -0.31
CA LEU A 737 29.86 12.03 -0.17
C LEU A 737 30.06 12.46 1.28
N GLY A 738 30.95 11.79 1.97
CA GLY A 738 31.29 12.07 3.36
C GLY A 738 32.75 12.44 3.55
N TYR A 739 33.00 13.24 4.57
CA TYR A 739 34.35 13.56 5.03
C TYR A 739 34.42 13.45 6.55
N SER A 740 35.33 12.62 7.04
CA SER A 740 35.58 12.45 8.47
C SER A 740 36.69 13.41 8.92
N VAL A 741 36.38 14.26 9.90
CA VAL A 741 37.30 15.25 10.47
C VAL A 741 38.28 14.60 11.44
#